data_6b932506218a4ac3b93357597a0765a2
#
_entry.id   6b932506218a4ac3b93357597a0765a2
#
_cell.length_a   1.000
_cell.length_b   1.000
_cell.length_c   1.000
_cell.angle_alpha   90.00
_cell.angle_beta   90.00
_cell.angle_gamma   90.00
#
_symmetry.space_group_name_H-M   'P 1'
#
loop_
_entity.id
_entity.type
_entity.pdbx_description
1 polymer ?
#
loop_
_entity_poly.entity_id
_entity_poly.type
_entity_poly.pdbx_seq_one_letter_code
_entity_poly.pdbx_strand_id
1 'polypeptide(L)'
;MLGSIIGDIAGSRFEFHNHRSKDFDLFTKDCFVTDDSIMTLAIAKAILVCEGDWKQLGENAVKYMQTIGRKYPDCGYGGMFRKWMFSDNPKPYNSYGNGAAMRVSACGFIAQTEKEAKQLSKKVTEVTHNHPEGIKGAEATTIAIFLARNGATKEEIKERIEKDYYKLDFTLDNIREYYQFNETCQGTVPQAIIAFLESVSFEDTIRNAISIGGDSDTLAAIAGGIAEAYYGIPIDLKQKAQMFLNNELRGIYKECNKFIRKTFPMRKFIYLTKYINKLNNPKKIENFNNDFYHFLYTHSEYDVNKFNEILEKNNLKWETESMQSADANNLDDYCVIALLIGVFRANHYAKGVNEEFIKSEAVGNWLNRLRTLDEDRKIEEDKPLVKQVKILLQLFGLESKNELLITDKQISIKYDGPDGGCISHQYEFGEETEFGEYILNKMMVCLETESWVDEKEITDTGFLRHLYKLEAEYEDGKIVFHHGAFDRAHIPDKEFVAFIDAIRHILNICGYGDIVNLSGFMSVLKPGEVKYCGVEFSESGRIYHYRTTDVRIKVGDTVIVPVGNDNYEKEATVNSIEFCRWDNTPYPLEKTKEIIRLADEDNSQINFLSHSDKKDIQLLTDKDIADIEDDDYEIIVNKN
;
A
#
# COMPACT_ATOMS: atom_id res chain seq x y z
N MET A 1 -2.90 -12.53 -8.77
CA MET A 1 -3.99 -13.33 -8.17
C MET A 1 -4.86 -12.48 -7.22
N LEU A 2 -4.28 -11.81 -6.22
CA LEU A 2 -5.08 -10.93 -5.34
C LEU A 2 -5.71 -9.76 -6.08
N GLY A 3 -5.06 -9.23 -7.09
CA GLY A 3 -5.62 -8.15 -7.92
C GLY A 3 -6.92 -8.55 -8.62
N SER A 4 -7.03 -9.82 -9.05
CA SER A 4 -8.29 -10.34 -9.58
C SER A 4 -9.38 -10.39 -8.51
N ILE A 5 -9.03 -10.83 -7.29
CA ILE A 5 -9.96 -10.86 -6.14
C ILE A 5 -10.40 -9.44 -5.75
N ILE A 6 -9.49 -8.48 -5.75
CA ILE A 6 -9.82 -7.07 -5.48
C ILE A 6 -10.79 -6.52 -6.53
N GLY A 7 -10.53 -6.83 -7.80
CA GLY A 7 -11.40 -6.42 -8.90
C GLY A 7 -12.81 -6.98 -8.76
N ASP A 8 -12.92 -8.28 -8.51
CA ASP A 8 -14.18 -8.97 -8.22
C ASP A 8 -14.95 -8.29 -7.09
N ILE A 9 -14.34 -8.20 -5.90
CA ILE A 9 -14.99 -7.61 -4.71
C ILE A 9 -15.45 -6.17 -4.97
N ALA A 10 -14.59 -5.33 -5.59
CA ALA A 10 -14.93 -3.94 -5.87
C ALA A 10 -16.04 -3.81 -6.93
N GLY A 11 -16.04 -4.71 -7.93
CA GLY A 11 -17.01 -4.74 -9.02
C GLY A 11 -18.36 -5.36 -8.65
N SER A 12 -18.40 -6.28 -7.66
CA SER A 12 -19.55 -7.12 -7.33
C SER A 12 -20.88 -6.36 -7.16
N ARG A 13 -20.86 -5.22 -6.52
CA ARG A 13 -22.07 -4.40 -6.30
C ARG A 13 -22.55 -3.64 -7.53
N PHE A 14 -21.73 -3.59 -8.59
CA PHE A 14 -22.03 -2.88 -9.83
C PHE A 14 -22.41 -3.79 -10.99
N GLU A 15 -22.29 -5.09 -10.86
CA GLU A 15 -22.59 -6.08 -11.90
C GLU A 15 -23.98 -5.85 -12.52
N PHE A 16 -25.01 -5.74 -11.66
CA PHE A 16 -26.40 -5.48 -12.09
C PHE A 16 -26.85 -4.02 -11.90
N HIS A 17 -25.98 -3.15 -11.39
CA HIS A 17 -26.23 -1.75 -11.12
C HIS A 17 -25.14 -0.90 -11.76
N ASN A 18 -25.15 -0.85 -13.09
CA ASN A 18 -24.10 -0.20 -13.88
C ASN A 18 -23.67 1.15 -13.35
N HIS A 19 -22.38 1.29 -13.08
CA HIS A 19 -21.75 2.54 -12.69
C HIS A 19 -20.87 3.04 -13.84
N ARG A 20 -21.07 4.32 -14.26
CA ARG A 20 -20.37 4.88 -15.42
C ARG A 20 -19.49 6.07 -15.07
N SER A 21 -18.90 6.04 -13.88
CA SER A 21 -17.95 7.01 -13.36
C SER A 21 -16.79 6.31 -12.67
N LYS A 22 -15.68 6.99 -12.54
CA LYS A 22 -14.54 6.56 -11.70
C LYS A 22 -14.67 7.01 -10.25
N ASP A 23 -15.66 7.83 -9.94
CA ASP A 23 -15.89 8.41 -8.63
C ASP A 23 -16.83 7.50 -7.81
N PHE A 24 -16.24 6.65 -6.99
CA PHE A 24 -16.93 5.76 -6.05
C PHE A 24 -15.95 5.23 -5.01
N ASP A 25 -16.45 4.86 -3.83
CA ASP A 25 -15.67 4.15 -2.82
C ASP A 25 -15.32 2.75 -3.31
N LEU A 26 -14.04 2.39 -3.31
CA LEU A 26 -13.60 1.11 -3.86
C LEU A 26 -14.19 -0.08 -3.07
N PHE A 27 -14.17 0.01 -1.75
CA PHE A 27 -14.74 -0.99 -0.85
C PHE A 27 -15.81 -0.38 0.06
N THR A 28 -16.97 -1.00 0.08
CA THR A 28 -18.08 -0.68 0.97
C THR A 28 -18.60 -1.97 1.59
N LYS A 29 -19.47 -1.87 2.60
CA LYS A 29 -20.13 -3.03 3.22
C LYS A 29 -21.00 -3.85 2.25
N ASP A 30 -21.35 -3.28 1.10
CA ASP A 30 -22.18 -3.92 0.08
C ASP A 30 -21.33 -4.69 -0.96
N CYS A 31 -20.01 -4.65 -0.85
CA CYS A 31 -19.11 -5.48 -1.65
C CYS A 31 -19.08 -6.92 -1.11
N PHE A 32 -18.93 -7.89 -1.99
CA PHE A 32 -18.87 -9.31 -1.64
C PHE A 32 -18.03 -10.10 -2.63
N VAL A 33 -17.68 -11.31 -2.26
CA VAL A 33 -16.93 -12.26 -3.09
C VAL A 33 -17.90 -12.96 -4.04
N THR A 34 -17.59 -12.98 -5.35
CA THR A 34 -18.37 -13.72 -6.37
C THR A 34 -17.65 -15.00 -6.82
N ASP A 35 -18.20 -15.66 -7.84
CA ASP A 35 -17.57 -16.83 -8.43
C ASP A 35 -16.21 -16.52 -9.11
N ASP A 36 -15.93 -15.28 -9.48
CA ASP A 36 -14.63 -14.82 -9.97
C ASP A 36 -13.51 -15.12 -8.96
N SER A 37 -13.64 -14.66 -7.71
CA SER A 37 -12.65 -14.95 -6.67
C SER A 37 -12.60 -16.43 -6.30
N ILE A 38 -13.76 -17.08 -6.17
CA ILE A 38 -13.82 -18.47 -5.76
C ILE A 38 -13.14 -19.37 -6.81
N MET A 39 -13.40 -19.13 -8.09
CA MET A 39 -12.78 -19.91 -9.16
C MET A 39 -11.32 -19.54 -9.37
N THR A 40 -10.93 -18.29 -9.16
CA THR A 40 -9.50 -17.87 -9.13
C THR A 40 -8.73 -18.66 -8.07
N LEU A 41 -9.26 -18.76 -6.84
CA LEU A 41 -8.64 -19.52 -5.75
C LEU A 41 -8.67 -21.04 -6.02
N ALA A 42 -9.72 -21.56 -6.65
CA ALA A 42 -9.79 -22.97 -7.03
C ALA A 42 -8.70 -23.35 -8.04
N ILE A 43 -8.47 -22.52 -9.05
CA ILE A 43 -7.37 -22.71 -10.01
C ILE A 43 -6.01 -22.55 -9.36
N ALA A 44 -5.84 -21.57 -8.48
CA ALA A 44 -4.59 -21.39 -7.73
C ALA A 44 -4.27 -22.62 -6.86
N LYS A 45 -5.28 -23.21 -6.19
CA LYS A 45 -5.11 -24.45 -5.42
C LYS A 45 -4.77 -25.64 -6.32
N ALA A 46 -5.37 -25.73 -7.51
CA ALA A 46 -5.03 -26.76 -8.49
C ALA A 46 -3.56 -26.68 -8.94
N ILE A 47 -3.06 -25.47 -9.14
CA ILE A 47 -1.65 -25.19 -9.46
C ILE A 47 -0.74 -25.58 -8.28
N LEU A 48 -1.09 -25.15 -7.07
CA LEU A 48 -0.30 -25.42 -5.85
C LEU A 48 -0.03 -26.93 -5.68
N VAL A 49 -1.06 -27.76 -5.81
CA VAL A 49 -0.94 -29.21 -5.60
C VAL A 49 -0.21 -29.94 -6.72
N CYS A 50 0.03 -29.29 -7.85
CA CYS A 50 0.85 -29.83 -8.93
C CYS A 50 2.35 -29.70 -8.67
N GLU A 51 2.78 -28.84 -7.76
CA GLU A 51 4.19 -28.63 -7.37
C GLU A 51 5.18 -28.53 -8.55
N GLY A 52 4.70 -28.01 -9.70
CA GLY A 52 5.50 -27.88 -10.93
C GLY A 52 5.35 -29.02 -11.94
N ASP A 53 4.72 -30.15 -11.62
CA ASP A 53 4.34 -31.18 -12.60
C ASP A 53 2.91 -30.97 -13.11
N TRP A 54 2.80 -30.32 -14.25
CA TRP A 54 1.53 -29.90 -14.84
C TRP A 54 0.73 -31.00 -15.52
N LYS A 55 1.12 -32.28 -15.41
CA LYS A 55 0.43 -33.37 -16.11
C LYS A 55 -1.03 -33.49 -15.67
N GLN A 56 -1.27 -33.39 -14.37
CA GLN A 56 -2.60 -33.55 -13.77
C GLN A 56 -3.35 -32.23 -13.57
N LEU A 57 -2.83 -31.11 -14.06
CA LEU A 57 -3.41 -29.77 -13.78
C LEU A 57 -4.88 -29.68 -14.19
N GLY A 58 -5.27 -30.25 -15.34
CA GLY A 58 -6.68 -30.25 -15.76
C GLY A 58 -7.58 -31.01 -14.78
N GLU A 59 -7.16 -32.20 -14.33
CA GLU A 59 -7.90 -33.01 -13.35
C GLU A 59 -8.01 -32.31 -12.01
N ASN A 60 -6.92 -31.69 -11.55
CA ASN A 60 -6.90 -30.89 -10.33
C ASN A 60 -7.79 -29.65 -10.46
N ALA A 61 -7.81 -28.97 -11.61
CA ALA A 61 -8.71 -27.85 -11.86
C ALA A 61 -10.19 -28.29 -11.73
N VAL A 62 -10.58 -29.42 -12.32
CA VAL A 62 -11.94 -29.99 -12.14
C VAL A 62 -12.22 -30.24 -10.67
N LYS A 63 -11.32 -30.97 -10.00
CA LYS A 63 -11.46 -31.33 -8.58
C LYS A 63 -11.69 -30.10 -7.71
N TYR A 64 -10.83 -29.08 -7.82
CA TYR A 64 -10.88 -27.93 -6.90
C TYR A 64 -11.99 -26.95 -7.27
N MET A 65 -12.31 -26.73 -8.53
CA MET A 65 -13.49 -25.96 -8.92
C MET A 65 -14.79 -26.59 -8.40
N GLN A 66 -14.92 -27.91 -8.43
CA GLN A 66 -16.07 -28.60 -7.85
C GLN A 66 -16.05 -28.56 -6.31
N THR A 67 -14.90 -28.90 -5.70
CA THR A 67 -14.82 -29.05 -4.24
C THR A 67 -15.02 -27.72 -3.53
N ILE A 68 -14.41 -26.66 -4.03
CA ILE A 68 -14.51 -25.31 -3.44
C ILE A 68 -15.84 -24.69 -3.86
N GLY A 69 -16.19 -24.68 -5.16
CA GLY A 69 -17.40 -24.05 -5.67
C GLY A 69 -18.69 -24.59 -5.03
N ARG A 70 -18.77 -25.90 -4.76
CA ARG A 70 -19.96 -26.52 -4.11
C ARG A 70 -20.21 -26.01 -2.69
N LYS A 71 -19.21 -25.43 -2.02
CA LYS A 71 -19.34 -24.80 -0.70
C LYS A 71 -19.95 -23.41 -0.78
N TYR A 72 -19.88 -22.79 -1.94
CA TYR A 72 -20.37 -21.43 -2.22
C TYR A 72 -21.35 -21.43 -3.40
N PRO A 73 -22.49 -22.14 -3.33
CA PRO A 73 -23.33 -22.42 -4.49
C PRO A 73 -24.07 -21.20 -5.06
N ASP A 74 -24.18 -20.12 -4.30
CA ASP A 74 -25.00 -18.96 -4.62
C ASP A 74 -24.14 -17.69 -4.91
N CYS A 75 -22.93 -17.88 -5.43
CA CYS A 75 -21.97 -16.80 -5.70
C CYS A 75 -21.93 -16.34 -7.18
N GLY A 76 -23.06 -16.42 -7.91
CA GLY A 76 -23.11 -15.81 -9.25
C GLY A 76 -22.81 -16.74 -10.42
N TYR A 77 -22.56 -18.04 -10.21
CA TYR A 77 -22.21 -18.98 -11.29
C TYR A 77 -23.18 -18.99 -12.44
N GLY A 78 -22.67 -18.92 -13.66
CA GLY A 78 -23.47 -19.15 -14.86
C GLY A 78 -24.16 -20.53 -14.89
N GLY A 79 -25.37 -20.60 -15.43
CA GLY A 79 -26.23 -21.76 -15.31
C GLY A 79 -25.62 -23.07 -15.85
N MET A 80 -24.81 -23.02 -16.93
CA MET A 80 -24.09 -24.18 -17.46
C MET A 80 -22.96 -24.63 -16.54
N PHE A 81 -22.21 -23.66 -15.99
CA PHE A 81 -21.13 -23.95 -15.06
C PHE A 81 -21.67 -24.55 -13.74
N ARG A 82 -22.79 -24.03 -13.22
CA ARG A 82 -23.45 -24.60 -12.03
C ARG A 82 -23.85 -26.06 -12.24
N LYS A 83 -24.43 -26.42 -13.39
CA LYS A 83 -24.73 -27.82 -13.75
C LYS A 83 -23.47 -28.68 -13.82
N TRP A 84 -22.40 -28.15 -14.41
CA TRP A 84 -21.12 -28.84 -14.53
C TRP A 84 -20.49 -29.06 -13.15
N MET A 85 -20.55 -28.06 -12.29
CA MET A 85 -19.96 -28.07 -10.94
C MET A 85 -20.59 -29.17 -10.05
N PHE A 86 -21.89 -29.43 -10.20
CA PHE A 86 -22.61 -30.46 -9.43
C PHE A 86 -22.67 -31.81 -10.13
N SER A 87 -22.10 -31.96 -11.34
CA SER A 87 -22.09 -33.21 -12.05
C SER A 87 -21.08 -34.21 -11.46
N ASP A 88 -21.47 -35.50 -11.38
CA ASP A 88 -20.55 -36.58 -11.03
C ASP A 88 -19.59 -36.96 -12.16
N ASN A 89 -19.93 -36.59 -13.39
CA ASN A 89 -19.10 -36.82 -14.57
C ASN A 89 -19.00 -35.52 -15.39
N PRO A 90 -18.28 -34.52 -14.88
CA PRO A 90 -18.18 -33.21 -15.51
C PRO A 90 -17.41 -33.29 -16.82
N LYS A 91 -18.05 -32.81 -17.90
CA LYS A 91 -17.45 -32.75 -19.25
C LYS A 91 -17.46 -31.31 -19.76
N PRO A 92 -16.47 -30.91 -20.56
CA PRO A 92 -16.50 -29.64 -21.25
C PRO A 92 -17.80 -29.44 -22.04
N TYR A 93 -18.31 -28.21 -22.03
CA TYR A 93 -19.63 -27.91 -22.66
C TYR A 93 -19.56 -26.78 -23.69
N ASN A 94 -18.38 -26.62 -24.29
CA ASN A 94 -18.11 -25.69 -25.40
C ASN A 94 -18.49 -24.24 -25.12
N SER A 95 -18.28 -23.79 -23.87
CA SER A 95 -18.50 -22.41 -23.48
C SER A 95 -17.42 -21.47 -24.05
N TYR A 96 -17.82 -20.25 -24.35
CA TYR A 96 -16.96 -19.12 -24.67
C TYR A 96 -17.21 -17.93 -23.72
N GLY A 97 -17.81 -18.20 -22.57
CA GLY A 97 -18.06 -17.24 -21.53
C GLY A 97 -16.77 -16.70 -20.91
N ASN A 98 -16.84 -15.47 -20.37
CA ASN A 98 -15.72 -14.78 -19.74
C ASN A 98 -15.23 -15.46 -18.44
N GLY A 99 -16.05 -16.37 -17.86
CA GLY A 99 -15.63 -17.28 -16.79
C GLY A 99 -14.39 -18.11 -17.12
N ALA A 100 -13.99 -18.20 -18.39
CA ALA A 100 -12.71 -18.74 -18.83
C ALA A 100 -11.54 -17.83 -18.41
N ALA A 101 -11.70 -16.51 -18.60
CA ALA A 101 -10.63 -15.52 -18.46
C ALA A 101 -10.47 -15.00 -17.03
N MET A 102 -11.56 -14.88 -16.26
CA MET A 102 -11.58 -14.32 -14.92
C MET A 102 -10.68 -15.08 -13.93
N ARG A 103 -10.58 -16.40 -14.07
CA ARG A 103 -9.97 -17.32 -13.09
C ARG A 103 -8.52 -17.73 -13.39
N VAL A 104 -7.92 -17.27 -14.49
CA VAL A 104 -6.60 -17.78 -14.96
C VAL A 104 -5.41 -16.97 -14.46
N SER A 105 -5.62 -15.99 -13.58
CA SER A 105 -4.55 -15.09 -13.15
C SER A 105 -3.34 -15.85 -12.56
N ALA A 106 -3.56 -16.90 -11.76
CA ALA A 106 -2.50 -17.72 -11.20
C ALA A 106 -1.62 -18.38 -12.28
N CYS A 107 -2.18 -18.73 -13.46
CA CYS A 107 -1.40 -19.28 -14.57
C CYS A 107 -0.36 -18.30 -15.11
N GLY A 108 -0.72 -17.00 -15.22
CA GLY A 108 0.20 -15.95 -15.63
C GLY A 108 1.30 -15.67 -14.62
N PHE A 109 0.96 -15.78 -13.33
CA PHE A 109 1.95 -15.59 -12.24
C PHE A 109 2.93 -16.74 -12.10
N ILE A 110 2.57 -17.98 -12.42
CA ILE A 110 3.44 -19.14 -12.19
C ILE A 110 4.27 -19.54 -13.41
N ALA A 111 3.86 -19.20 -14.62
CA ALA A 111 4.51 -19.61 -15.86
C ALA A 111 5.93 -19.05 -15.99
N GLN A 112 6.87 -19.88 -16.44
CA GLN A 112 8.27 -19.51 -16.69
C GLN A 112 8.51 -19.01 -18.11
N THR A 113 7.67 -19.45 -19.04
CA THR A 113 7.74 -19.06 -20.44
C THR A 113 6.34 -18.77 -20.98
N GLU A 114 6.26 -17.97 -22.05
CA GLU A 114 4.98 -17.71 -22.72
C GLU A 114 4.31 -18.99 -23.23
N LYS A 115 5.10 -19.96 -23.69
CA LYS A 115 4.60 -21.26 -24.11
C LYS A 115 3.96 -22.01 -22.94
N GLU A 116 4.59 -21.98 -21.78
CA GLU A 116 4.03 -22.59 -20.56
C GLU A 116 2.77 -21.85 -20.11
N ALA A 117 2.76 -20.52 -20.13
CA ALA A 117 1.59 -19.70 -19.80
C ALA A 117 0.35 -20.13 -20.63
N LYS A 118 0.52 -20.28 -21.93
CA LYS A 118 -0.52 -20.81 -22.82
C LYS A 118 -0.97 -22.22 -22.46
N GLN A 119 -0.01 -23.11 -22.16
CA GLN A 119 -0.31 -24.49 -21.81
C GLN A 119 -1.08 -24.59 -20.48
N LEU A 120 -0.68 -23.83 -19.46
CA LEU A 120 -1.37 -23.82 -18.17
C LEU A 120 -2.78 -23.25 -18.30
N SER A 121 -2.91 -22.09 -18.96
CA SER A 121 -4.20 -21.47 -19.23
C SER A 121 -5.15 -22.42 -19.96
N LYS A 122 -4.68 -23.05 -21.03
CA LYS A 122 -5.50 -24.02 -21.79
C LYS A 122 -5.97 -25.18 -20.92
N LYS A 123 -5.06 -25.81 -20.15
CA LYS A 123 -5.39 -26.97 -19.30
C LYS A 123 -6.48 -26.68 -18.27
N VAL A 124 -6.47 -25.51 -17.63
CA VAL A 124 -7.48 -25.15 -16.62
C VAL A 124 -8.78 -24.64 -17.25
N THR A 125 -8.74 -24.24 -18.52
CA THR A 125 -9.89 -23.65 -19.22
C THR A 125 -10.67 -24.71 -20.00
N GLU A 126 -10.00 -25.59 -20.75
CA GLU A 126 -10.63 -26.56 -21.63
C GLU A 126 -11.50 -27.58 -20.92
N VAL A 127 -11.40 -27.72 -19.61
CA VAL A 127 -12.25 -28.61 -18.80
C VAL A 127 -13.71 -28.15 -18.71
N THR A 128 -13.99 -26.91 -19.13
CA THR A 128 -15.33 -26.30 -19.19
C THR A 128 -15.51 -25.53 -20.50
N HIS A 129 -14.62 -24.55 -20.75
CA HIS A 129 -14.65 -23.56 -21.83
C HIS A 129 -13.73 -24.02 -22.98
N ASN A 130 -14.06 -25.10 -23.63
CA ASN A 130 -13.26 -25.66 -24.72
C ASN A 130 -13.62 -25.11 -26.13
N HIS A 131 -14.46 -24.07 -26.18
CA HIS A 131 -14.66 -23.30 -27.40
C HIS A 131 -13.42 -22.48 -27.72
N PRO A 132 -13.04 -22.32 -29.04
CA PRO A 132 -11.85 -21.52 -29.38
C PRO A 132 -11.82 -20.13 -28.78
N GLU A 133 -12.93 -19.39 -28.72
CA GLU A 133 -13.00 -18.06 -28.10
C GLU A 133 -12.84 -18.10 -26.56
N GLY A 134 -13.33 -19.15 -25.90
CA GLY A 134 -13.09 -19.33 -24.44
C GLY A 134 -11.62 -19.55 -24.13
N ILE A 135 -10.95 -20.42 -24.90
CA ILE A 135 -9.50 -20.67 -24.76
C ILE A 135 -8.71 -19.38 -25.08
N LYS A 136 -9.10 -18.70 -26.18
CA LYS A 136 -8.46 -17.44 -26.61
C LYS A 136 -8.53 -16.34 -25.55
N GLY A 137 -9.70 -16.15 -24.91
CA GLY A 137 -9.85 -15.15 -23.84
C GLY A 137 -9.00 -15.46 -22.62
N ALA A 138 -8.98 -16.71 -22.19
CA ALA A 138 -8.15 -17.15 -21.07
C ALA A 138 -6.64 -17.01 -21.40
N GLU A 139 -6.22 -17.39 -22.62
CA GLU A 139 -4.83 -17.22 -23.04
C GLU A 139 -4.44 -15.74 -23.11
N ALA A 140 -5.27 -14.87 -23.67
CA ALA A 140 -5.00 -13.43 -23.76
C ALA A 140 -4.78 -12.81 -22.37
N THR A 141 -5.64 -13.12 -21.41
CA THR A 141 -5.52 -12.66 -20.02
C THR A 141 -4.23 -13.19 -19.39
N THR A 142 -3.96 -14.49 -19.52
CA THR A 142 -2.76 -15.13 -18.96
C THR A 142 -1.48 -14.54 -19.55
N ILE A 143 -1.43 -14.30 -20.86
CA ILE A 143 -0.28 -13.71 -21.54
C ILE A 143 -0.07 -12.26 -21.12
N ALA A 144 -1.14 -11.47 -20.99
CA ALA A 144 -1.03 -10.10 -20.49
C ALA A 144 -0.41 -10.06 -19.08
N ILE A 145 -0.86 -10.95 -18.18
CA ILE A 145 -0.30 -11.08 -16.82
C ILE A 145 1.16 -11.55 -16.86
N PHE A 146 1.47 -12.56 -17.66
CA PHE A 146 2.83 -13.07 -17.82
C PHE A 146 3.80 -11.99 -18.31
N LEU A 147 3.42 -11.24 -19.32
CA LEU A 147 4.22 -10.15 -19.88
C LEU A 147 4.41 -9.00 -18.87
N ALA A 148 3.33 -8.59 -18.22
CA ALA A 148 3.38 -7.55 -17.18
C ALA A 148 4.36 -7.94 -16.07
N ARG A 149 4.26 -9.16 -15.54
CA ARG A 149 5.16 -9.68 -14.51
C ARG A 149 6.62 -9.73 -14.96
N ASN A 150 6.88 -9.97 -16.24
CA ASN A 150 8.21 -10.02 -16.80
C ASN A 150 8.72 -8.66 -17.30
N GLY A 151 8.05 -7.56 -16.95
CA GLY A 151 8.49 -6.20 -17.21
C GLY A 151 8.26 -5.73 -18.65
N ALA A 152 7.29 -6.29 -19.35
CA ALA A 152 6.86 -5.72 -20.61
C ALA A 152 6.17 -4.36 -20.39
N THR A 153 6.40 -3.41 -21.30
CA THR A 153 5.67 -2.14 -21.30
C THR A 153 4.23 -2.35 -21.77
N LYS A 154 3.35 -1.39 -21.50
CA LYS A 154 1.96 -1.42 -21.96
C LYS A 154 1.85 -1.54 -23.47
N GLU A 155 2.72 -0.85 -24.19
CA GLU A 155 2.81 -0.92 -25.65
C GLU A 155 3.15 -2.34 -26.12
N GLU A 156 4.15 -2.98 -25.50
CA GLU A 156 4.54 -4.36 -25.82
C GLU A 156 3.45 -5.36 -25.50
N ILE A 157 2.73 -5.17 -24.38
CA ILE A 157 1.56 -5.98 -24.04
C ILE A 157 0.46 -5.78 -25.09
N LYS A 158 0.16 -4.53 -25.45
CA LYS A 158 -0.84 -4.21 -26.47
C LYS A 158 -0.50 -4.86 -27.80
N GLU A 159 0.70 -4.63 -28.33
CA GLU A 159 1.18 -5.19 -29.59
C GLU A 159 1.10 -6.73 -29.58
N ARG A 160 1.48 -7.33 -28.44
CA ARG A 160 1.43 -8.79 -28.30
C ARG A 160 0.01 -9.35 -28.33
N ILE A 161 -0.93 -8.69 -27.66
CA ILE A 161 -2.34 -9.10 -27.65
C ILE A 161 -2.99 -8.86 -29.00
N GLU A 162 -2.73 -7.71 -29.64
CA GLU A 162 -3.29 -7.40 -30.97
C GLU A 162 -2.81 -8.37 -32.05
N LYS A 163 -1.60 -8.88 -31.92
CA LYS A 163 -1.03 -9.82 -32.89
C LYS A 163 -1.78 -11.14 -32.98
N ASP A 164 -2.18 -11.74 -31.83
CA ASP A 164 -2.67 -13.11 -31.82
C ASP A 164 -4.08 -13.26 -31.22
N TYR A 165 -4.61 -12.23 -30.55
CA TYR A 165 -5.85 -12.36 -29.78
C TYR A 165 -6.93 -11.36 -30.20
N TYR A 166 -6.88 -10.14 -29.73
CA TYR A 166 -7.96 -9.16 -29.87
C TYR A 166 -7.45 -7.83 -30.39
N LYS A 167 -8.25 -7.17 -31.22
CA LYS A 167 -8.02 -5.75 -31.57
C LYS A 167 -8.28 -4.88 -30.35
N LEU A 168 -7.41 -3.92 -30.11
CA LEU A 168 -7.45 -2.97 -29.02
C LEU A 168 -7.45 -1.52 -29.57
N ASP A 169 -8.30 -1.28 -30.58
CA ASP A 169 -8.38 -0.06 -31.38
C ASP A 169 -9.49 0.91 -30.91
N PHE A 170 -9.90 0.81 -29.67
CA PHE A 170 -10.89 1.68 -29.03
C PHE A 170 -10.36 2.22 -27.70
N THR A 171 -11.06 3.22 -27.13
CA THR A 171 -10.81 3.77 -25.80
C THR A 171 -12.00 3.54 -24.89
N LEU A 172 -11.77 3.58 -23.55
CA LEU A 172 -12.87 3.46 -22.58
C LEU A 172 -13.89 4.58 -22.74
N ASP A 173 -13.43 5.82 -22.98
CA ASP A 173 -14.31 6.94 -23.17
C ASP A 173 -15.25 6.76 -24.38
N ASN A 174 -14.73 6.14 -25.45
CA ASN A 174 -15.55 5.88 -26.64
C ASN A 174 -16.66 4.84 -26.41
N ILE A 175 -16.46 3.92 -25.44
CA ILE A 175 -17.44 2.84 -25.20
C ILE A 175 -18.28 3.03 -23.94
N ARG A 176 -17.89 3.92 -23.01
CA ARG A 176 -18.50 4.07 -21.68
C ARG A 176 -20.02 4.29 -21.73
N GLU A 177 -20.52 5.05 -22.67
CA GLU A 177 -21.94 5.38 -22.72
C GLU A 177 -22.82 4.21 -23.20
N TYR A 178 -22.30 3.35 -24.08
CA TYR A 178 -23.10 2.32 -24.75
C TYR A 178 -22.68 0.88 -24.49
N TYR A 179 -21.55 0.64 -23.83
CA TYR A 179 -21.15 -0.73 -23.46
C TYR A 179 -22.20 -1.34 -22.53
N GLN A 180 -22.58 -2.58 -22.84
CA GLN A 180 -23.63 -3.33 -22.14
C GLN A 180 -23.05 -4.59 -21.50
N PHE A 181 -23.79 -5.15 -20.56
CA PHE A 181 -23.47 -6.45 -19.95
C PHE A 181 -23.19 -7.51 -21.01
N ASN A 182 -22.05 -8.19 -20.91
CA ASN A 182 -21.61 -9.18 -21.88
C ASN A 182 -20.80 -10.29 -21.20
N GLU A 183 -21.34 -11.49 -21.20
CA GLU A 183 -20.74 -12.69 -20.56
C GLU A 183 -19.72 -13.41 -21.47
N THR A 184 -19.38 -12.89 -22.63
CA THR A 184 -18.48 -13.57 -23.59
C THR A 184 -17.03 -13.09 -23.44
N CYS A 185 -16.05 -13.96 -23.66
CA CYS A 185 -14.64 -13.58 -23.67
C CYS A 185 -14.34 -12.43 -24.63
N GLN A 186 -14.89 -12.48 -25.86
CA GLN A 186 -14.66 -11.43 -26.86
C GLN A 186 -15.35 -10.11 -26.54
N GLY A 187 -16.36 -10.13 -25.68
CA GLY A 187 -17.05 -8.91 -25.23
C GLY A 187 -16.51 -8.35 -23.92
N THR A 188 -15.66 -9.07 -23.18
CA THR A 188 -15.17 -8.68 -21.86
C THR A 188 -13.65 -8.49 -21.84
N VAL A 189 -12.89 -9.45 -22.40
CA VAL A 189 -11.42 -9.47 -22.26
C VAL A 189 -10.73 -8.26 -22.90
N PRO A 190 -11.05 -7.83 -24.14
CA PRO A 190 -10.41 -6.64 -24.72
C PRO A 190 -10.71 -5.38 -23.92
N GLN A 191 -11.92 -5.22 -23.37
CA GLN A 191 -12.30 -4.08 -22.55
C GLN A 191 -11.51 -4.05 -21.24
N ALA A 192 -11.36 -5.18 -20.57
CA ALA A 192 -10.56 -5.31 -19.36
C ALA A 192 -9.07 -5.00 -19.62
N ILE A 193 -8.52 -5.46 -20.76
CA ILE A 193 -7.14 -5.14 -21.14
C ILE A 193 -6.98 -3.64 -21.42
N ILE A 194 -7.93 -3.00 -22.11
CA ILE A 194 -7.90 -1.54 -22.35
C ILE A 194 -8.02 -0.78 -21.02
N ALA A 195 -8.84 -1.25 -20.06
CA ALA A 195 -8.91 -0.63 -18.73
C ALA A 195 -7.55 -0.60 -18.03
N PHE A 196 -6.76 -1.66 -18.15
CA PHE A 196 -5.38 -1.68 -17.69
C PHE A 196 -4.46 -0.78 -18.54
N LEU A 197 -4.55 -0.83 -19.86
CA LEU A 197 -3.65 -0.06 -20.74
C LEU A 197 -3.81 1.45 -20.57
N GLU A 198 -5.02 1.95 -20.30
CA GLU A 198 -5.31 3.38 -20.09
C GLU A 198 -5.09 3.83 -18.63
N SER A 199 -4.84 2.92 -17.70
CA SER A 199 -4.67 3.25 -16.29
C SER A 199 -3.30 3.86 -15.97
N VAL A 200 -3.21 4.54 -14.83
CA VAL A 200 -1.95 5.08 -14.30
C VAL A 200 -1.51 4.42 -12.98
N SER A 201 -2.37 3.58 -12.39
CA SER A 201 -2.09 2.85 -11.15
C SER A 201 -2.94 1.57 -11.07
N PHE A 202 -2.67 0.75 -10.06
CA PHE A 202 -3.49 -0.43 -9.74
C PHE A 202 -4.96 -0.04 -9.49
N GLU A 203 -5.18 0.93 -8.59
CA GLU A 203 -6.53 1.37 -8.26
C GLU A 203 -7.23 2.00 -9.47
N ASP A 204 -6.52 2.80 -10.26
CA ASP A 204 -7.05 3.42 -11.46
C ASP A 204 -7.49 2.37 -12.50
N THR A 205 -6.79 1.23 -12.57
CA THR A 205 -7.21 0.10 -13.42
C THR A 205 -8.59 -0.44 -13.00
N ILE A 206 -8.79 -0.67 -11.70
CA ILE A 206 -10.06 -1.17 -11.18
C ILE A 206 -11.19 -0.15 -11.45
N ARG A 207 -10.93 1.12 -11.19
CA ARG A 207 -11.88 2.21 -11.48
C ARG A 207 -12.21 2.33 -12.97
N ASN A 208 -11.23 2.19 -13.83
CA ASN A 208 -11.40 2.15 -15.28
C ASN A 208 -12.34 1.01 -15.70
N ALA A 209 -12.07 -0.21 -15.24
CA ALA A 209 -12.86 -1.39 -15.58
C ALA A 209 -14.32 -1.26 -15.14
N ILE A 210 -14.57 -0.82 -13.90
CA ILE A 210 -15.92 -0.63 -13.36
C ILE A 210 -16.65 0.52 -14.07
N SER A 211 -15.92 1.59 -14.43
CA SER A 211 -16.52 2.81 -15.00
C SER A 211 -17.17 2.67 -16.37
N ILE A 212 -16.99 1.55 -17.04
CA ILE A 212 -17.69 1.31 -18.30
C ILE A 212 -19.02 0.56 -18.12
N GLY A 213 -19.33 0.11 -16.91
CA GLY A 213 -20.49 -0.73 -16.61
C GLY A 213 -20.33 -2.13 -17.18
N GLY A 214 -21.44 -2.81 -17.41
CA GLY A 214 -21.47 -4.20 -17.89
C GLY A 214 -21.22 -5.19 -16.76
N ASP A 215 -20.51 -6.26 -17.05
CA ASP A 215 -20.07 -7.32 -16.14
C ASP A 215 -18.85 -6.80 -15.33
N SER A 216 -19.15 -5.95 -14.34
CA SER A 216 -18.16 -5.07 -13.70
C SER A 216 -17.16 -5.82 -12.84
N ASP A 217 -17.55 -6.89 -12.16
CA ASP A 217 -16.71 -7.74 -11.34
C ASP A 217 -15.73 -8.53 -12.21
N THR A 218 -16.21 -9.20 -13.26
CA THR A 218 -15.34 -9.92 -14.20
C THR A 218 -14.39 -8.98 -14.97
N LEU A 219 -14.88 -7.82 -15.44
CA LEU A 219 -14.01 -6.82 -16.07
C LEU A 219 -12.88 -6.39 -15.13
N ALA A 220 -13.24 -6.07 -13.88
CA ALA A 220 -12.29 -5.62 -12.90
C ALA A 220 -11.38 -6.77 -12.38
N ALA A 221 -11.88 -8.01 -12.30
CA ALA A 221 -11.07 -9.17 -11.95
C ALA A 221 -9.97 -9.45 -13.00
N ILE A 222 -10.31 -9.42 -14.28
CA ILE A 222 -9.35 -9.61 -15.37
C ILE A 222 -8.34 -8.46 -15.38
N ALA A 223 -8.79 -7.21 -15.36
CA ALA A 223 -7.94 -6.03 -15.40
C ALA A 223 -7.04 -5.95 -14.15
N GLY A 224 -7.60 -6.25 -12.96
CA GLY A 224 -6.89 -6.27 -11.69
C GLY A 224 -5.79 -7.31 -11.62
N GLY A 225 -6.00 -8.49 -12.22
CA GLY A 225 -4.96 -9.51 -12.34
C GLY A 225 -3.75 -9.03 -13.17
N ILE A 226 -4.00 -8.29 -14.24
CA ILE A 226 -2.92 -7.69 -15.06
C ILE A 226 -2.25 -6.54 -14.31
N ALA A 227 -3.06 -5.69 -13.66
CA ALA A 227 -2.56 -4.55 -12.89
C ALA A 227 -1.68 -4.96 -11.70
N GLU A 228 -2.05 -6.04 -10.98
CA GLU A 228 -1.21 -6.62 -9.93
C GLU A 228 0.18 -6.99 -10.44
N ALA A 229 0.22 -7.64 -11.60
CA ALA A 229 1.47 -8.06 -12.23
C ALA A 229 2.31 -6.88 -12.73
N TYR A 230 1.68 -5.77 -13.09
CA TYR A 230 2.31 -4.59 -13.65
C TYR A 230 2.70 -3.56 -12.58
N TYR A 231 1.80 -3.21 -11.68
CA TYR A 231 1.95 -2.14 -10.69
C TYR A 231 2.24 -2.65 -9.26
N GLY A 232 1.94 -3.92 -8.97
CA GLY A 232 1.78 -4.37 -7.59
C GLY A 232 0.44 -3.93 -6.99
N ILE A 233 0.21 -4.26 -5.74
CA ILE A 233 -1.01 -3.87 -5.01
C ILE A 233 -0.62 -3.01 -3.83
N PRO A 234 -1.21 -1.79 -3.67
CA PRO A 234 -1.07 -0.99 -2.47
C PRO A 234 -1.46 -1.76 -1.20
N ILE A 235 -0.71 -1.58 -0.12
CA ILE A 235 -0.83 -2.42 1.08
C ILE A 235 -2.20 -2.28 1.76
N ASP A 236 -2.77 -1.08 1.74
CA ASP A 236 -4.10 -0.79 2.27
C ASP A 236 -5.21 -1.51 1.51
N LEU A 237 -5.14 -1.54 0.17
CA LEU A 237 -6.08 -2.27 -0.67
C LEU A 237 -5.97 -3.77 -0.47
N LYS A 238 -4.74 -4.27 -0.33
CA LYS A 238 -4.47 -5.67 -0.03
C LYS A 238 -5.13 -6.11 1.29
N GLN A 239 -4.98 -5.30 2.33
CA GLN A 239 -5.56 -5.58 3.65
C GLN A 239 -7.09 -5.53 3.63
N LYS A 240 -7.67 -4.48 3.03
CA LYS A 240 -9.11 -4.33 2.91
C LYS A 240 -9.75 -5.51 2.17
N ALA A 241 -9.18 -5.93 1.05
CA ALA A 241 -9.71 -7.05 0.28
C ALA A 241 -9.71 -8.37 1.06
N GLN A 242 -8.68 -8.64 1.86
CA GLN A 242 -8.60 -9.84 2.67
C GLN A 242 -9.69 -9.92 3.74
N MET A 243 -10.29 -8.80 4.16
CA MET A 243 -11.42 -8.78 5.11
C MET A 243 -12.69 -9.39 4.51
N PHE A 244 -12.84 -9.39 3.19
CA PHE A 244 -13.98 -10.00 2.51
C PHE A 244 -13.84 -11.52 2.32
N LEU A 245 -12.62 -12.04 2.42
CA LEU A 245 -12.37 -13.48 2.34
C LEU A 245 -12.67 -14.11 3.70
N ASN A 246 -13.48 -15.16 3.69
CA ASN A 246 -13.60 -15.98 4.90
C ASN A 246 -12.31 -16.79 5.14
N ASN A 247 -12.23 -17.45 6.26
CA ASN A 247 -11.05 -18.16 6.71
C ASN A 247 -10.52 -19.20 5.70
N GLU A 248 -11.41 -19.98 5.09
CA GLU A 248 -11.02 -21.00 4.12
C GLU A 248 -10.41 -20.37 2.84
N LEU A 249 -11.09 -19.37 2.26
CA LEU A 249 -10.63 -18.70 1.05
C LEU A 249 -9.32 -17.95 1.29
N ARG A 250 -9.19 -17.33 2.46
CA ARG A 250 -7.96 -16.64 2.88
C ARG A 250 -6.79 -17.61 3.08
N GLY A 251 -7.04 -18.76 3.70
CA GLY A 251 -6.05 -19.83 3.85
C GLY A 251 -5.53 -20.33 2.50
N ILE A 252 -6.44 -20.60 1.55
CA ILE A 252 -6.07 -20.98 0.18
C ILE A 252 -5.22 -19.88 -0.48
N TYR A 253 -5.66 -18.61 -0.35
CA TYR A 253 -4.90 -17.48 -0.88
C TYR A 253 -3.47 -17.43 -0.32
N LYS A 254 -3.30 -17.53 1.01
CA LYS A 254 -1.99 -17.47 1.67
C LYS A 254 -1.05 -18.57 1.18
N GLU A 255 -1.50 -19.81 1.18
CA GLU A 255 -0.71 -20.95 0.70
C GLU A 255 -0.27 -20.78 -0.77
N CYS A 256 -1.21 -20.39 -1.63
CA CYS A 256 -0.93 -20.20 -3.05
C CYS A 256 0.02 -19.00 -3.28
N ASN A 257 -0.18 -17.91 -2.56
CA ASN A 257 0.68 -16.73 -2.67
C ASN A 257 2.10 -17.02 -2.19
N LYS A 258 2.26 -17.75 -1.08
CA LYS A 258 3.56 -18.21 -0.58
C LYS A 258 4.26 -19.10 -1.62
N PHE A 259 3.55 -20.03 -2.22
CA PHE A 259 4.10 -20.90 -3.28
C PHE A 259 4.54 -20.10 -4.51
N ILE A 260 3.71 -19.18 -5.00
CA ILE A 260 4.03 -18.33 -6.15
C ILE A 260 5.27 -17.48 -5.85
N ARG A 261 5.34 -16.84 -4.69
CA ARG A 261 6.50 -16.00 -4.29
C ARG A 261 7.78 -16.80 -4.15
N LYS A 262 7.72 -18.01 -3.58
CA LYS A 262 8.86 -18.89 -3.45
C LYS A 262 9.38 -19.37 -4.82
N THR A 263 8.48 -19.68 -5.73
CA THR A 263 8.84 -20.17 -7.07
C THR A 263 9.29 -19.05 -7.99
N PHE A 264 8.74 -17.85 -7.80
CA PHE A 264 9.02 -16.66 -8.59
C PHE A 264 9.10 -15.43 -7.69
N PRO A 265 10.26 -15.14 -7.08
CA PRO A 265 10.46 -13.91 -6.35
C PRO A 265 10.18 -12.73 -7.28
N MET A 266 9.29 -11.84 -6.86
CA MET A 266 9.06 -10.60 -7.61
C MET A 266 10.33 -9.78 -7.61
N ARG A 267 10.78 -9.37 -8.80
CA ARG A 267 11.90 -8.45 -8.92
C ARG A 267 11.46 -7.07 -8.46
N LYS A 268 12.09 -6.53 -7.42
CA LYS A 268 11.73 -5.24 -6.81
C LYS A 268 11.74 -4.09 -7.80
N PHE A 269 12.74 -4.10 -8.70
CA PHE A 269 12.97 -3.00 -9.65
C PHE A 269 12.42 -3.28 -11.04
N ILE A 270 11.57 -4.30 -11.22
CA ILE A 270 11.05 -4.68 -12.55
C ILE A 270 10.33 -3.52 -13.25
N TYR A 271 9.63 -2.68 -12.49
CA TYR A 271 8.93 -1.49 -13.00
C TYR A 271 9.84 -0.47 -13.65
N LEU A 272 11.09 -0.38 -13.18
CA LEU A 272 12.11 0.54 -13.66
C LEU A 272 13.00 -0.14 -14.71
N THR A 273 13.44 -1.35 -14.43
CA THR A 273 14.38 -2.08 -15.28
C THR A 273 13.82 -2.52 -16.62
N LYS A 274 12.48 -2.57 -16.76
CA LYS A 274 11.80 -2.81 -18.04
C LYS A 274 12.11 -1.75 -19.11
N TYR A 275 12.59 -0.57 -18.69
CA TYR A 275 12.97 0.52 -19.59
C TYR A 275 14.43 0.48 -20.07
N ILE A 276 15.23 -0.50 -19.63
CA ILE A 276 16.61 -0.67 -20.11
C ILE A 276 16.60 -0.74 -21.65
N ASN A 277 17.41 0.12 -22.28
CA ASN A 277 17.51 0.28 -23.74
C ASN A 277 16.21 0.71 -24.47
N LYS A 278 15.18 1.15 -23.75
CA LYS A 278 13.88 1.51 -24.33
C LYS A 278 13.54 3.01 -24.26
N LEU A 279 14.33 3.81 -23.57
CA LEU A 279 14.10 5.27 -23.39
C LEU A 279 14.53 6.07 -24.62
N ASN A 280 13.98 5.75 -25.80
CA ASN A 280 14.39 6.26 -27.10
C ASN A 280 13.40 7.27 -27.71
N ASN A 281 12.30 7.60 -27.05
CA ASN A 281 11.35 8.60 -27.50
C ASN A 281 10.62 9.26 -26.30
N PRO A 282 10.04 10.48 -26.51
CA PRO A 282 9.41 11.24 -25.43
C PRO A 282 8.30 10.48 -24.68
N LYS A 283 7.47 9.71 -25.39
CA LYS A 283 6.38 8.95 -24.76
C LYS A 283 6.89 7.87 -23.80
N LYS A 284 7.98 7.17 -24.17
CA LYS A 284 8.59 6.16 -23.28
C LYS A 284 9.28 6.79 -22.08
N ILE A 285 9.84 7.97 -22.24
CA ILE A 285 10.38 8.76 -21.13
C ILE A 285 9.26 9.20 -20.19
N GLU A 286 8.14 9.66 -20.71
CA GLU A 286 6.95 10.01 -19.92
C GLU A 286 6.42 8.80 -19.16
N ASN A 287 6.29 7.66 -19.80
CA ASN A 287 5.85 6.42 -19.15
C ASN A 287 6.81 5.97 -18.04
N PHE A 288 8.13 6.06 -18.28
CA PHE A 288 9.15 5.79 -17.27
C PHE A 288 9.01 6.74 -16.06
N ASN A 289 8.79 8.02 -16.31
CA ASN A 289 8.60 9.00 -15.26
C ASN A 289 7.40 8.64 -14.39
N ASN A 290 6.26 8.32 -14.99
CA ASN A 290 5.05 7.92 -14.28
C ASN A 290 5.25 6.64 -13.47
N ASP A 291 5.91 5.63 -14.05
CA ASP A 291 6.21 4.39 -13.35
C ASP A 291 7.21 4.59 -12.21
N PHE A 292 8.15 5.53 -12.34
CA PHE A 292 9.09 5.87 -11.27
C PHE A 292 8.39 6.57 -10.10
N TYR A 293 7.49 7.53 -10.35
CA TYR A 293 6.68 8.13 -9.30
C TYR A 293 5.82 7.09 -8.58
N HIS A 294 5.21 6.19 -9.34
CA HIS A 294 4.44 5.09 -8.74
C HIS A 294 5.32 4.16 -7.92
N PHE A 295 6.52 3.83 -8.39
CA PHE A 295 7.50 3.04 -7.65
C PHE A 295 7.84 3.70 -6.30
N LEU A 296 8.14 4.99 -6.28
CA LEU A 296 8.43 5.72 -5.05
C LEU A 296 7.23 5.76 -4.09
N TYR A 297 6.02 5.90 -4.61
CA TYR A 297 4.80 5.84 -3.80
C TYR A 297 4.59 4.48 -3.14
N THR A 298 4.92 3.39 -3.83
CA THR A 298 4.76 2.01 -3.31
C THR A 298 5.93 1.51 -2.48
N HIS A 299 7.07 2.21 -2.52
CA HIS A 299 8.32 1.85 -1.84
C HIS A 299 8.81 3.03 -0.99
N SER A 300 8.08 3.30 0.09
CA SER A 300 8.33 4.45 0.98
C SER A 300 9.66 4.38 1.73
N GLU A 301 10.36 3.25 1.68
CA GLU A 301 11.73 3.11 2.19
C GLU A 301 12.75 3.96 1.41
N TYR A 302 12.43 4.37 0.17
CA TYR A 302 13.25 5.32 -0.60
C TYR A 302 12.78 6.75 -0.34
N ASP A 303 13.35 7.37 0.71
CA ASP A 303 12.98 8.72 1.09
C ASP A 303 13.44 9.75 0.03
N VAL A 304 12.48 10.31 -0.68
CA VAL A 304 12.73 11.31 -1.73
C VAL A 304 13.42 12.57 -1.20
N ASN A 305 13.37 12.84 0.10
CA ASN A 305 13.91 14.05 0.70
C ASN A 305 15.37 13.85 1.15
N LYS A 306 15.76 12.62 1.47
CA LYS A 306 17.13 12.27 1.87
C LYS A 306 18.06 11.94 0.70
N PHE A 307 17.62 12.10 -0.55
CA PHE A 307 18.42 11.73 -1.72
C PHE A 307 19.78 12.41 -1.74
N ASN A 308 19.86 13.68 -1.34
CA ASN A 308 21.09 14.45 -1.33
C ASN A 308 22.09 13.92 -0.28
N GLU A 309 21.62 13.60 0.91
CA GLU A 309 22.43 12.96 1.96
C GLU A 309 22.96 11.60 1.53
N ILE A 310 22.14 10.82 0.81
CA ILE A 310 22.54 9.51 0.27
C ILE A 310 23.63 9.69 -0.78
N LEU A 311 23.51 10.69 -1.67
CA LEU A 311 24.54 11.00 -2.64
C LEU A 311 25.85 11.41 -1.96
N GLU A 312 25.80 12.28 -0.98
CA GLU A 312 26.98 12.75 -0.22
C GLU A 312 27.67 11.61 0.54
N LYS A 313 26.92 10.70 1.16
CA LYS A 313 27.47 9.48 1.81
C LYS A 313 28.22 8.58 0.83
N ASN A 314 27.85 8.64 -0.46
CA ASN A 314 28.51 7.90 -1.53
C ASN A 314 29.56 8.74 -2.29
N ASN A 315 30.00 9.89 -1.72
CA ASN A 315 30.94 10.84 -2.32
C ASN A 315 30.44 11.40 -3.68
N LEU A 316 29.15 11.51 -3.85
CA LEU A 316 28.50 12.12 -5.02
C LEU A 316 27.87 13.46 -4.62
N LYS A 317 27.70 14.34 -5.61
CA LYS A 317 27.01 15.61 -5.45
C LYS A 317 25.82 15.68 -6.40
N TRP A 318 24.81 16.45 -6.04
CA TRP A 318 23.68 16.74 -6.91
C TRP A 318 24.08 17.75 -8.01
N GLU A 319 25.04 17.36 -8.83
CA GLU A 319 25.61 18.08 -9.96
C GLU A 319 25.70 17.11 -11.14
N THR A 320 25.38 17.57 -12.37
CA THR A 320 25.32 16.72 -13.55
C THR A 320 26.58 15.89 -13.75
N GLU A 321 27.77 16.53 -13.70
CA GLU A 321 29.06 15.87 -13.92
C GLU A 321 29.32 14.79 -12.85
N SER A 322 29.04 15.09 -11.57
CA SER A 322 29.23 14.15 -10.47
C SER A 322 28.30 12.92 -10.60
N MET A 323 27.03 13.16 -10.92
CA MET A 323 26.04 12.10 -11.04
C MET A 323 26.30 11.21 -12.27
N GLN A 324 26.67 11.81 -13.42
CA GLN A 324 26.98 11.06 -14.64
C GLN A 324 28.26 10.25 -14.53
N SER A 325 29.22 10.67 -13.71
CA SER A 325 30.49 9.97 -13.47
C SER A 325 30.39 8.85 -12.41
N ALA A 326 29.23 8.66 -11.79
CA ALA A 326 29.03 7.64 -10.77
C ALA A 326 29.27 6.22 -11.32
N ASP A 327 30.17 5.48 -10.68
CA ASP A 327 30.38 4.05 -11.03
C ASP A 327 29.21 3.19 -10.52
N ALA A 328 28.23 3.02 -11.36
CA ALA A 328 27.00 2.31 -11.03
C ALA A 328 27.24 0.92 -10.45
N ASN A 329 28.32 0.21 -10.83
CA ASN A 329 28.56 -1.16 -10.39
C ASN A 329 28.82 -1.29 -8.88
N ASN A 330 29.29 -0.21 -8.24
CA ASN A 330 29.62 -0.18 -6.83
C ASN A 330 28.53 0.46 -5.96
N LEU A 331 27.40 0.90 -6.54
CA LEU A 331 26.31 1.53 -5.82
C LEU A 331 25.30 0.50 -5.31
N ASP A 332 24.73 0.77 -4.14
CA ASP A 332 23.53 0.07 -3.65
C ASP A 332 22.26 0.60 -4.30
N ASP A 333 21.13 -0.01 -3.99
CA ASP A 333 19.82 0.39 -4.54
C ASP A 333 19.39 1.77 -4.02
N TYR A 334 19.68 2.12 -2.77
CA TYR A 334 19.37 3.43 -2.20
C TYR A 334 20.08 4.55 -2.96
N CYS A 335 21.37 4.39 -3.25
CA CYS A 335 22.13 5.38 -4.00
C CYS A 335 21.66 5.51 -5.45
N VAL A 336 21.36 4.38 -6.11
CA VAL A 336 20.84 4.40 -7.49
C VAL A 336 19.48 5.08 -7.56
N ILE A 337 18.57 4.80 -6.62
CA ILE A 337 17.27 5.48 -6.57
C ILE A 337 17.45 6.96 -6.25
N ALA A 338 18.37 7.34 -5.35
CA ALA A 338 18.71 8.74 -5.06
C ALA A 338 19.21 9.49 -6.31
N LEU A 339 20.03 8.87 -7.14
CA LEU A 339 20.45 9.42 -8.43
C LEU A 339 19.26 9.68 -9.35
N LEU A 340 18.35 8.73 -9.48
CA LEU A 340 17.12 8.90 -10.26
C LEU A 340 16.27 10.05 -9.71
N ILE A 341 16.04 10.10 -8.40
CA ILE A 341 15.33 11.22 -7.74
C ILE A 341 15.99 12.55 -8.07
N GLY A 342 17.32 12.62 -7.97
CA GLY A 342 18.09 13.82 -8.29
C GLY A 342 17.86 14.32 -9.73
N VAL A 343 17.84 13.41 -10.70
CA VAL A 343 17.53 13.74 -12.11
C VAL A 343 16.10 14.25 -12.27
N PHE A 344 15.14 13.59 -11.65
CA PHE A 344 13.73 13.99 -11.73
C PHE A 344 13.50 15.37 -11.12
N ARG A 345 14.09 15.65 -9.96
CA ARG A 345 14.03 16.97 -9.34
C ARG A 345 14.70 18.03 -10.20
N ALA A 346 15.89 17.76 -10.75
CA ALA A 346 16.57 18.69 -11.65
C ALA A 346 15.73 18.99 -12.90
N ASN A 347 15.06 17.97 -13.47
CA ASN A 347 14.20 18.15 -14.65
C ASN A 347 12.93 18.97 -14.36
N HIS A 348 12.46 18.99 -13.09
CA HIS A 348 11.36 19.85 -12.68
C HIS A 348 11.74 21.36 -12.80
N TYR A 349 12.98 21.71 -12.41
CA TYR A 349 13.48 23.08 -12.47
C TYR A 349 14.05 23.45 -13.86
N ALA A 350 14.64 22.50 -14.56
CA ALA A 350 15.27 22.70 -15.86
C ALA A 350 14.84 21.60 -16.85
N LYS A 351 13.81 21.87 -17.64
CA LYS A 351 13.28 20.91 -18.63
C LYS A 351 14.37 20.40 -19.57
N GLY A 352 14.40 19.10 -19.79
CA GLY A 352 15.34 18.42 -20.68
C GLY A 352 16.51 17.74 -19.96
N VAL A 353 16.66 17.91 -18.64
CA VAL A 353 17.70 17.22 -17.85
C VAL A 353 17.54 15.69 -17.95
N ASN A 354 16.34 15.15 -17.87
CA ASN A 354 16.10 13.72 -18.04
C ASN A 354 16.66 13.21 -19.39
N GLU A 355 16.41 13.95 -20.46
CA GLU A 355 16.89 13.56 -21.80
C GLU A 355 18.42 13.59 -21.87
N GLU A 356 19.08 14.54 -21.20
CA GLU A 356 20.53 14.62 -21.12
C GLU A 356 21.12 13.39 -20.43
N PHE A 357 20.60 13.01 -19.26
CA PHE A 357 21.04 11.84 -18.53
C PHE A 357 20.74 10.51 -19.24
N ILE A 358 19.67 10.46 -20.03
CA ILE A 358 19.37 9.30 -20.88
C ILE A 358 20.37 9.23 -22.04
N LYS A 359 20.70 10.36 -22.69
CA LYS A 359 21.66 10.43 -23.81
C LYS A 359 23.08 10.11 -23.36
N SER A 360 23.46 10.46 -22.14
CA SER A 360 24.75 10.11 -21.54
C SER A 360 24.88 8.65 -21.11
N GLU A 361 23.84 7.84 -21.32
CA GLU A 361 23.74 6.44 -20.88
C GLU A 361 23.72 6.25 -19.35
N ALA A 362 23.81 7.32 -18.55
CA ALA A 362 23.85 7.24 -17.10
C ALA A 362 22.60 6.51 -16.53
N VAL A 363 21.39 6.94 -16.95
CA VAL A 363 20.13 6.28 -16.53
C VAL A 363 20.12 4.81 -16.95
N GLY A 364 20.60 4.49 -18.15
CA GLY A 364 20.70 3.12 -18.62
C GLY A 364 21.60 2.24 -17.72
N ASN A 365 22.76 2.78 -17.32
CA ASN A 365 23.69 2.10 -16.42
C ASN A 365 23.09 1.90 -15.01
N TRP A 366 22.38 2.89 -14.47
CA TRP A 366 21.70 2.80 -13.20
C TRP A 366 20.59 1.74 -13.20
N LEU A 367 19.77 1.71 -14.26
CA LEU A 367 18.75 0.69 -14.44
C LEU A 367 19.36 -0.72 -14.59
N ASN A 368 20.49 -0.86 -15.28
CA ASN A 368 21.23 -2.12 -15.35
C ASN A 368 21.72 -2.55 -13.97
N ARG A 369 22.23 -1.60 -13.16
CA ARG A 369 22.64 -1.90 -11.78
C ARG A 369 21.47 -2.40 -10.92
N LEU A 370 20.30 -1.75 -10.99
CA LEU A 370 19.10 -2.22 -10.30
C LEU A 370 18.69 -3.63 -10.73
N ARG A 371 18.84 -3.95 -12.03
CA ARG A 371 18.59 -5.30 -12.53
C ARG A 371 19.56 -6.31 -11.92
N THR A 372 20.87 -6.00 -11.89
CA THR A 372 21.88 -6.86 -11.27
C THR A 372 21.59 -7.05 -9.78
N LEU A 373 21.22 -5.99 -9.07
CA LEU A 373 20.84 -6.08 -7.67
C LEU A 373 19.60 -6.97 -7.44
N ASP A 374 18.63 -6.98 -8.35
CA ASP A 374 17.50 -7.91 -8.31
C ASP A 374 17.93 -9.37 -8.62
N GLU A 375 18.88 -9.55 -9.53
CA GLU A 375 19.39 -10.89 -9.89
C GLU A 375 20.32 -11.45 -8.80
N ASP A 376 21.13 -10.60 -8.18
CA ASP A 376 22.02 -10.95 -7.06
C ASP A 376 21.29 -11.05 -5.72
N ARG A 377 20.09 -10.48 -5.61
CA ARG A 377 19.20 -10.84 -4.51
C ARG A 377 19.01 -12.34 -4.60
N LYS A 378 19.95 -13.09 -4.08
CA LYS A 378 19.64 -14.36 -3.45
C LYS A 378 18.37 -14.07 -2.67
N ILE A 379 17.33 -14.84 -2.92
CA ILE A 379 16.17 -14.91 -2.03
C ILE A 379 16.79 -14.69 -0.67
N GLU A 380 16.62 -13.48 -0.08
CA GLU A 380 17.11 -13.25 1.26
C GLU A 380 16.49 -14.42 2.01
N GLU A 381 17.31 -15.41 2.31
CA GLU A 381 16.90 -16.53 3.12
C GLU A 381 16.37 -15.85 4.33
N ASP A 382 15.07 -15.90 4.46
CA ASP A 382 14.20 -15.12 5.32
C ASP A 382 15.04 -14.51 6.45
N LYS A 383 15.30 -13.19 6.41
CA LYS A 383 15.81 -12.53 7.61
C LYS A 383 14.88 -12.99 8.70
N PRO A 384 15.40 -13.58 9.81
CA PRO A 384 14.51 -14.12 10.81
C PRO A 384 13.50 -13.07 11.16
N LEU A 385 12.23 -13.40 11.00
CA LEU A 385 11.13 -12.47 11.26
C LEU A 385 11.09 -12.20 12.77
N VAL A 386 10.61 -11.03 13.16
CA VAL A 386 10.31 -10.76 14.56
C VAL A 386 9.15 -11.64 14.97
N LYS A 387 9.38 -12.50 15.96
CA LYS A 387 8.42 -13.45 16.50
C LYS A 387 7.50 -12.81 17.53
N GLN A 388 8.07 -11.93 18.35
CA GLN A 388 7.32 -11.19 19.36
C GLN A 388 8.01 -9.88 19.73
N VAL A 389 7.18 -8.93 20.17
CA VAL A 389 7.63 -7.63 20.69
C VAL A 389 7.00 -7.41 22.06
N LYS A 390 7.84 -7.05 23.01
CA LYS A 390 7.43 -6.62 24.35
C LYS A 390 7.79 -5.15 24.54
N ILE A 391 6.81 -4.33 24.89
CA ILE A 391 7.01 -2.91 25.17
C ILE A 391 6.59 -2.65 26.60
N LEU A 392 7.51 -2.09 27.38
CA LEU A 392 7.23 -1.57 28.70
C LEU A 392 7.16 -0.05 28.61
N LEU A 393 6.05 0.51 29.05
CA LEU A 393 5.80 1.94 29.12
C LEU A 393 5.67 2.37 30.57
N GLN A 394 6.38 3.41 30.95
CA GLN A 394 6.34 3.98 32.30
C GLN A 394 6.26 5.50 32.20
N LEU A 395 5.30 6.10 32.88
CA LEU A 395 5.29 7.55 33.05
C LEU A 395 6.35 7.95 34.07
N PHE A 396 7.23 8.89 33.71
CA PHE A 396 8.32 9.32 34.56
C PHE A 396 7.77 9.90 35.90
N GLY A 397 8.30 9.40 37.01
CA GLY A 397 7.86 9.81 38.34
C GLY A 397 6.65 9.03 38.90
N LEU A 398 6.07 8.10 38.16
CA LEU A 398 5.02 7.22 38.64
C LEU A 398 5.49 5.77 38.69
N GLU A 399 4.98 5.01 39.67
CA GLU A 399 5.25 3.55 39.78
C GLU A 399 4.43 2.71 38.82
N SER A 400 3.42 3.29 38.18
CA SER A 400 2.58 2.60 37.20
C SER A 400 3.35 2.19 35.95
N LYS A 401 3.13 0.96 35.50
CA LYS A 401 3.75 0.38 34.30
C LYS A 401 2.70 -0.23 33.40
N ASN A 402 2.86 0.00 32.10
CA ASN A 402 2.09 -0.68 31.07
C ASN A 402 3.02 -1.64 30.33
N GLU A 403 2.62 -2.87 30.23
CA GLU A 403 3.31 -3.88 29.44
C GLU A 403 2.42 -4.26 28.25
N LEU A 404 2.97 -4.17 27.05
CA LEU A 404 2.35 -4.60 25.81
C LEU A 404 3.18 -5.74 25.25
N LEU A 405 2.57 -6.89 25.04
CA LEU A 405 3.18 -8.04 24.37
C LEU A 405 2.41 -8.32 23.09
N ILE A 406 3.12 -8.36 21.98
CA ILE A 406 2.59 -8.59 20.64
C ILE A 406 3.27 -9.81 20.05
N THR A 407 2.48 -10.76 19.57
CA THR A 407 2.93 -11.91 18.79
C THR A 407 2.15 -11.97 17.48
N ASP A 408 2.48 -12.91 16.63
CA ASP A 408 1.71 -13.23 15.42
C ASP A 408 0.25 -13.61 15.72
N LYS A 409 -0.04 -14.06 16.94
CA LYS A 409 -1.35 -14.61 17.35
C LYS A 409 -2.14 -13.75 18.31
N GLN A 410 -1.49 -12.83 19.04
CA GLN A 410 -2.18 -12.08 20.08
C GLN A 410 -1.53 -10.73 20.41
N ILE A 411 -2.34 -9.84 20.98
CA ILE A 411 -1.87 -8.68 21.74
C ILE A 411 -2.31 -8.89 23.20
N SER A 412 -1.36 -8.81 24.13
CA SER A 412 -1.64 -8.79 25.57
C SER A 412 -1.22 -7.45 26.15
N ILE A 413 -2.11 -6.87 26.97
CA ILE A 413 -1.89 -5.60 27.64
C ILE A 413 -1.99 -5.84 29.13
N LYS A 414 -0.99 -5.40 29.88
CA LYS A 414 -0.98 -5.45 31.33
C LYS A 414 -0.75 -4.06 31.88
N TYR A 415 -1.60 -3.61 32.74
CA TYR A 415 -1.49 -2.34 33.46
C TYR A 415 -1.29 -2.62 34.95
N ASP A 416 -0.16 -2.20 35.50
CA ASP A 416 0.10 -2.22 36.92
C ASP A 416 -0.12 -0.79 37.46
N GLY A 417 -1.20 -0.58 38.21
CA GLY A 417 -1.58 0.70 38.80
C GLY A 417 -0.68 1.09 40.01
N PRO A 418 -0.69 2.37 40.40
CA PRO A 418 0.13 2.87 41.49
C PRO A 418 -0.32 2.35 42.87
N ASP A 419 -1.50 1.81 42.97
CA ASP A 419 -2.09 1.18 44.18
C ASP A 419 -1.81 -0.32 44.31
N GLY A 420 -1.02 -0.89 43.38
CA GLY A 420 -0.71 -2.32 43.30
C GLY A 420 -1.82 -3.15 42.62
N GLY A 421 -2.87 -2.49 42.12
CA GLY A 421 -3.88 -3.15 41.29
C GLY A 421 -3.31 -3.51 39.92
N CYS A 422 -3.67 -4.69 39.40
CA CYS A 422 -3.25 -5.14 38.07
C CYS A 422 -4.49 -5.44 37.21
N ILE A 423 -4.52 -4.87 36.02
CA ILE A 423 -5.52 -5.16 35.00
C ILE A 423 -4.80 -5.76 33.80
N SER A 424 -5.30 -6.88 33.30
CA SER A 424 -4.76 -7.48 32.08
C SER A 424 -5.87 -7.77 31.08
N HIS A 425 -5.59 -7.46 29.82
CA HIS A 425 -6.44 -7.81 28.68
C HIS A 425 -5.61 -8.59 27.67
N GLN A 426 -6.22 -9.60 27.07
CA GLN A 426 -5.61 -10.38 26.01
C GLN A 426 -6.61 -10.45 24.86
N TYR A 427 -6.12 -10.12 23.68
CA TYR A 427 -6.84 -10.26 22.43
C TYR A 427 -6.12 -11.27 21.55
N GLU A 428 -6.78 -12.37 21.25
CA GLU A 428 -6.27 -13.38 20.33
C GLU A 428 -6.73 -13.03 18.91
N PHE A 429 -5.75 -12.90 18.02
CA PHE A 429 -6.05 -12.83 16.59
C PHE A 429 -6.61 -14.20 16.19
N GLY A 430 -7.72 -14.22 15.44
CA GLY A 430 -8.18 -15.46 14.85
C GLY A 430 -7.04 -16.12 14.07
N GLU A 431 -6.95 -17.45 14.07
CA GLU A 431 -5.84 -18.23 13.47
C GLU A 431 -5.45 -17.83 12.04
N GLU A 432 -6.23 -16.95 11.42
CA GLU A 432 -6.14 -16.57 10.01
C GLU A 432 -6.04 -15.04 9.79
N THR A 433 -5.79 -14.24 10.83
CA THR A 433 -5.58 -12.81 10.67
C THR A 433 -4.08 -12.49 10.52
N GLU A 434 -3.70 -11.73 9.48
CA GLU A 434 -2.33 -11.22 9.31
C GLU A 434 -2.03 -10.03 10.25
N PHE A 435 -2.89 -9.71 11.22
CA PHE A 435 -2.72 -8.52 12.08
C PHE A 435 -1.43 -8.58 12.88
N GLY A 436 -1.13 -9.74 13.49
CA GLY A 436 0.10 -9.93 14.24
C GLY A 436 1.33 -9.80 13.35
N GLU A 437 1.37 -10.50 12.22
CA GLU A 437 2.46 -10.41 11.24
C GLU A 437 2.62 -8.97 10.71
N TYR A 438 1.51 -8.27 10.43
CA TYR A 438 1.55 -6.89 9.98
C TYR A 438 2.21 -5.96 11.01
N ILE A 439 1.81 -6.06 12.28
CA ILE A 439 2.38 -5.26 13.37
C ILE A 439 3.86 -5.61 13.55
N LEU A 440 4.21 -6.89 13.56
CA LEU A 440 5.60 -7.34 13.71
C LEU A 440 6.48 -6.88 12.54
N ASN A 441 5.97 -6.88 11.32
CA ASN A 441 6.67 -6.34 10.14
C ASN A 441 6.88 -4.82 10.24
N LYS A 442 5.91 -4.06 10.78
CA LYS A 442 6.10 -2.63 11.05
C LYS A 442 7.20 -2.41 12.10
N MET A 443 7.25 -3.27 13.11
CA MET A 443 8.33 -3.22 14.11
C MET A 443 9.70 -3.53 13.50
N MET A 444 9.80 -4.50 12.57
CA MET A 444 11.08 -4.79 11.88
C MET A 444 11.64 -3.55 11.19
N VAL A 445 10.78 -2.78 10.51
CA VAL A 445 11.18 -1.51 9.88
C VAL A 445 11.72 -0.53 10.93
N CYS A 446 11.05 -0.42 12.10
CA CYS A 446 11.51 0.44 13.20
C CYS A 446 12.89 0.02 13.77
N LEU A 447 13.14 -1.30 13.84
CA LEU A 447 14.40 -1.84 14.38
C LEU A 447 15.59 -1.66 13.43
N GLU A 448 15.32 -1.44 12.15
CA GLU A 448 16.34 -1.17 11.12
C GLU A 448 16.71 0.33 11.06
N THR A 449 15.90 1.22 11.65
CA THR A 449 16.18 2.66 11.70
C THR A 449 17.07 2.99 12.89
N GLU A 450 18.09 3.85 12.69
CA GLU A 450 19.03 4.25 13.76
C GLU A 450 18.51 5.38 14.66
N SER A 451 17.33 5.92 14.40
CA SER A 451 16.80 7.13 15.02
C SER A 451 15.92 6.86 16.26
N TRP A 452 16.54 6.36 17.31
CA TRP A 452 15.90 6.23 18.61
C TRP A 452 16.25 7.43 19.49
N VAL A 453 15.23 8.08 20.08
CA VAL A 453 15.45 9.26 20.94
C VAL A 453 16.18 8.83 22.23
N ASP A 454 17.40 9.31 22.42
CA ASP A 454 18.17 9.06 23.67
C ASP A 454 17.48 9.80 24.83
N GLU A 455 17.37 9.14 25.99
CA GLU A 455 16.82 9.72 27.22
C GLU A 455 17.54 11.04 27.62
N LYS A 456 18.80 11.20 27.21
CA LYS A 456 19.62 12.39 27.51
C LYS A 456 19.28 13.60 26.63
N GLU A 457 18.63 13.40 25.50
CA GLU A 457 18.25 14.48 24.57
C GLU A 457 17.01 15.23 25.05
N ILE A 458 16.21 14.61 25.93
CA ILE A 458 15.03 15.25 26.49
C ILE A 458 15.37 16.01 27.76
N THR A 459 15.71 17.29 27.64
CA THR A 459 15.81 18.21 28.74
C THR A 459 14.44 18.54 29.33
N ASP A 460 14.38 19.15 30.51
CA ASP A 460 13.13 19.46 31.21
C ASP A 460 12.24 20.41 30.37
N THR A 461 11.25 19.83 29.71
CA THR A 461 10.31 20.51 28.79
C THR A 461 9.02 20.92 29.45
N GLY A 462 8.83 20.59 30.74
CA GLY A 462 7.57 20.81 31.46
C GLY A 462 6.45 19.84 31.05
N PHE A 463 6.66 18.94 30.06
CA PHE A 463 5.70 17.92 29.67
C PHE A 463 5.89 16.61 30.45
N LEU A 464 4.81 15.83 30.56
CA LEU A 464 4.87 14.48 31.11
C LEU A 464 5.73 13.61 30.20
N ARG A 465 6.83 13.12 30.76
CA ARG A 465 7.78 12.23 30.07
C ARG A 465 7.38 10.78 30.22
N HIS A 466 7.42 10.05 29.11
CA HIS A 466 7.23 8.61 29.07
C HIS A 466 8.57 7.94 28.83
N LEU A 467 8.86 6.90 29.62
CA LEU A 467 9.98 6.00 29.39
C LEU A 467 9.48 4.75 28.71
N TYR A 468 10.23 4.22 27.75
CA TYR A 468 9.93 2.96 27.15
C TYR A 468 11.14 2.03 27.14
N LYS A 469 10.85 0.73 27.25
CA LYS A 469 11.78 -0.36 26.96
C LYS A 469 11.11 -1.28 25.98
N LEU A 470 11.80 -1.57 24.89
CA LEU A 470 11.36 -2.47 23.85
C LEU A 470 12.30 -3.67 23.80
N GLU A 471 11.74 -4.84 23.76
CA GLU A 471 12.40 -6.12 23.56
C GLU A 471 11.76 -6.81 22.36
N ALA A 472 12.54 -7.08 21.31
CA ALA A 472 12.10 -7.80 20.13
C ALA A 472 12.85 -9.12 20.04
N GLU A 473 12.09 -10.22 20.05
CA GLU A 473 12.62 -11.58 19.84
C GLU A 473 12.37 -12.01 18.40
N TYR A 474 13.41 -12.47 17.74
CA TYR A 474 13.38 -13.00 16.38
C TYR A 474 13.16 -14.51 16.39
N GLU A 475 12.71 -15.07 15.26
CA GLU A 475 12.48 -16.52 15.09
C GLU A 475 13.76 -17.36 15.30
N ASP A 476 14.92 -16.81 15.05
CA ASP A 476 16.23 -17.47 15.28
C ASP A 476 16.69 -17.40 16.75
N GLY A 477 15.89 -16.79 17.64
CA GLY A 477 16.19 -16.61 19.05
C GLY A 477 17.07 -15.39 19.36
N LYS A 478 17.42 -14.55 18.39
CA LYS A 478 18.08 -13.28 18.63
C LYS A 478 17.11 -12.33 19.34
N ILE A 479 17.61 -11.65 20.37
CA ILE A 479 16.85 -10.61 21.10
C ILE A 479 17.54 -9.27 20.93
N VAL A 480 16.75 -8.25 20.57
CA VAL A 480 17.21 -6.86 20.44
C VAL A 480 16.47 -6.00 21.46
N PHE A 481 17.22 -5.12 22.11
CA PHE A 481 16.67 -4.21 23.12
C PHE A 481 16.86 -2.77 22.69
N HIS A 482 15.79 -1.96 22.82
CA HIS A 482 15.84 -0.52 22.72
C HIS A 482 15.20 0.12 23.96
N HIS A 483 15.69 1.27 24.35
CA HIS A 483 15.10 2.05 25.43
C HIS A 483 15.26 3.53 25.12
N GLY A 484 14.34 4.32 25.59
CA GLY A 484 14.35 5.76 25.39
C GLY A 484 13.24 6.45 26.15
N ALA A 485 13.08 7.71 25.85
CA ALA A 485 12.05 8.55 26.41
C ALA A 485 11.39 9.37 25.31
N PHE A 486 10.17 9.82 25.55
CA PHE A 486 9.45 10.73 24.65
C PHE A 486 8.48 11.60 25.45
N ASP A 487 8.13 12.73 24.88
CA ASP A 487 7.07 13.62 25.34
C ASP A 487 6.29 14.21 24.14
N ARG A 488 5.35 15.11 24.39
CA ARG A 488 4.54 15.73 23.32
C ARG A 488 5.35 16.59 22.34
N ALA A 489 6.53 17.04 22.72
CA ALA A 489 7.41 17.86 21.89
C ALA A 489 8.48 17.03 21.19
N HIS A 490 8.90 15.93 21.81
CA HIS A 490 9.92 15.00 21.33
C HIS A 490 9.28 13.64 21.12
N ILE A 491 8.63 13.47 19.97
CA ILE A 491 8.00 12.21 19.58
C ILE A 491 9.03 11.30 18.90
N PRO A 492 8.86 9.97 19.02
CA PRO A 492 9.70 9.02 18.30
C PRO A 492 9.64 9.20 16.78
N ASP A 493 10.54 8.54 16.09
CA ASP A 493 10.59 8.59 14.62
C ASP A 493 9.27 8.13 13.97
N LYS A 494 9.06 8.55 12.72
CA LYS A 494 7.82 8.28 11.96
C LYS A 494 7.50 6.79 11.83
N GLU A 495 8.51 5.93 11.74
CA GLU A 495 8.35 4.49 11.67
C GLU A 495 7.79 3.91 12.98
N PHE A 496 8.27 4.40 14.13
CA PHE A 496 7.75 3.98 15.43
C PHE A 496 6.34 4.52 15.66
N VAL A 497 6.07 5.75 15.25
CA VAL A 497 4.72 6.33 15.30
C VAL A 497 3.76 5.51 14.42
N ALA A 498 4.18 5.12 13.20
CA ALA A 498 3.37 4.27 12.31
C ALA A 498 3.11 2.87 12.91
N PHE A 499 4.09 2.30 13.61
CA PHE A 499 3.92 1.04 14.34
C PHE A 499 2.89 1.18 15.48
N ILE A 500 2.99 2.22 16.29
CA ILE A 500 2.04 2.50 17.39
C ILE A 500 0.64 2.76 16.84
N ASP A 501 0.52 3.50 15.74
CA ASP A 501 -0.76 3.79 15.10
C ASP A 501 -1.42 2.52 14.53
N ALA A 502 -0.64 1.60 13.99
CA ALA A 502 -1.11 0.29 13.56
C ALA A 502 -1.71 -0.52 14.73
N ILE A 503 -1.04 -0.53 15.90
CA ILE A 503 -1.56 -1.17 17.12
C ILE A 503 -2.88 -0.52 17.53
N ARG A 504 -2.92 0.81 17.59
CA ARG A 504 -4.12 1.56 17.98
C ARG A 504 -5.29 1.30 17.05
N HIS A 505 -5.04 1.26 15.76
CA HIS A 505 -6.05 0.97 14.75
C HIS A 505 -6.67 -0.42 14.95
N ILE A 506 -5.84 -1.43 15.20
CA ILE A 506 -6.31 -2.79 15.45
C ILE A 506 -7.10 -2.88 16.76
N LEU A 507 -6.63 -2.26 17.83
CA LEU A 507 -7.35 -2.24 19.12
C LEU A 507 -8.72 -1.54 18.98
N ASN A 508 -8.82 -0.48 18.19
CA ASN A 508 -10.08 0.19 17.90
C ASN A 508 -11.04 -0.70 17.08
N ILE A 509 -10.55 -1.40 16.05
CA ILE A 509 -11.36 -2.36 15.28
C ILE A 509 -11.90 -3.46 16.19
N CYS A 510 -11.10 -3.90 17.16
CA CYS A 510 -11.47 -4.94 18.11
C CYS A 510 -12.40 -4.45 19.23
N GLY A 511 -12.79 -3.17 19.24
CA GLY A 511 -13.71 -2.60 20.22
C GLY A 511 -13.09 -2.29 21.58
N TYR A 512 -11.77 -2.33 21.70
CA TYR A 512 -11.06 -2.03 22.97
C TYR A 512 -10.75 -0.55 23.16
N GLY A 513 -10.92 0.30 22.14
CA GLY A 513 -10.66 1.73 22.23
C GLY A 513 -9.23 2.08 22.66
N ASP A 514 -9.07 3.22 23.32
CA ASP A 514 -7.78 3.69 23.86
C ASP A 514 -7.43 3.05 25.23
N ILE A 515 -7.53 1.72 25.35
CA ILE A 515 -7.16 1.01 26.60
C ILE A 515 -5.70 1.25 26.97
N VAL A 516 -4.83 1.39 25.97
CA VAL A 516 -3.48 1.90 26.17
C VAL A 516 -3.47 3.34 25.68
N ASN A 517 -3.21 4.28 26.59
CA ASN A 517 -3.06 5.68 26.21
C ASN A 517 -1.78 5.84 25.37
N LEU A 518 -1.88 5.38 24.11
CA LEU A 518 -0.81 5.54 23.11
C LEU A 518 -0.76 6.97 22.56
N SER A 519 -1.71 7.83 22.93
CA SER A 519 -1.74 9.26 22.53
C SER A 519 -0.50 10.04 23.03
N GLY A 520 0.20 9.53 24.06
CA GLY A 520 1.48 10.08 24.49
C GLY A 520 2.60 9.98 23.44
N PHE A 521 2.51 9.02 22.50
CA PHE A 521 3.44 8.87 21.38
C PHE A 521 3.15 9.82 20.21
N MET A 522 2.02 10.51 20.23
CA MET A 522 1.60 11.42 19.18
C MET A 522 1.43 12.83 19.78
N SER A 523 1.88 13.84 19.05
CA SER A 523 1.68 15.25 19.40
C SER A 523 0.22 15.67 19.15
N VAL A 524 -0.76 14.97 19.72
CA VAL A 524 -2.18 15.17 19.47
C VAL A 524 -2.65 16.46 20.18
N LEU A 525 -3.33 17.34 19.42
CA LEU A 525 -4.04 18.48 19.97
C LEU A 525 -5.30 17.98 20.70
N LYS A 526 -5.46 18.43 21.95
CA LYS A 526 -6.73 18.24 22.65
C LYS A 526 -7.75 19.27 22.16
N PRO A 527 -9.06 18.99 22.28
CA PRO A 527 -10.07 20.00 21.96
C PRO A 527 -9.80 21.34 22.66
N GLY A 528 -9.76 22.44 21.89
CA GLY A 528 -9.46 23.76 22.40
C GLY A 528 -7.99 24.09 22.66
N GLU A 529 -7.05 23.23 22.29
CA GLU A 529 -5.60 23.53 22.34
C GLU A 529 -5.10 24.08 20.99
N VAL A 530 -4.09 24.92 21.07
CA VAL A 530 -3.31 25.43 19.94
C VAL A 530 -1.83 25.07 20.17
N LYS A 531 -1.17 24.58 19.12
CA LYS A 531 0.24 24.24 19.13
C LYS A 531 1.07 25.42 18.62
N TYR A 532 1.93 25.97 19.45
CA TYR A 532 2.91 26.99 19.09
C TYR A 532 4.29 26.35 18.94
N CYS A 533 5.01 26.73 17.89
CA CYS A 533 6.38 26.34 17.66
C CYS A 533 7.27 27.58 17.72
N GLY A 534 8.24 27.58 18.62
CA GLY A 534 9.34 28.53 18.60
C GLY A 534 10.34 28.08 17.55
N VAL A 535 10.53 28.88 16.49
CA VAL A 535 11.45 28.54 15.40
C VAL A 535 12.62 29.52 15.34
N GLU A 536 13.79 29.01 14.97
CA GLU A 536 15.01 29.79 14.82
C GLU A 536 15.47 29.77 13.35
N PHE A 537 15.88 30.94 12.88
CA PHE A 537 16.52 31.08 11.57
C PHE A 537 18.03 31.04 11.78
N SER A 538 18.74 30.28 10.95
CA SER A 538 20.21 30.06 11.03
C SER A 538 21.09 31.32 11.14
N GLU A 539 20.56 32.48 10.79
CA GLU A 539 21.28 33.74 10.72
C GLU A 539 21.02 34.66 11.92
N SER A 540 20.04 34.41 12.80
CA SER A 540 19.57 35.43 13.73
C SER A 540 19.72 35.12 15.20
N GLY A 541 19.78 33.85 15.58
CA GLY A 541 19.78 33.42 17.00
C GLY A 541 18.52 33.87 17.78
N ARG A 542 17.48 34.35 17.08
CA ARG A 542 16.21 34.78 17.66
C ARG A 542 15.14 33.75 17.41
N ILE A 543 14.33 33.49 18.45
CA ILE A 543 13.19 32.59 18.37
C ILE A 543 11.96 33.41 17.95
N TYR A 544 11.24 32.92 16.94
CA TYR A 544 9.97 33.44 16.44
C TYR A 544 8.88 32.41 16.65
N HIS A 545 7.69 32.82 17.02
CA HIS A 545 6.60 31.93 17.34
C HIS A 545 5.62 31.83 16.17
N TYR A 546 5.35 30.60 15.76
CA TYR A 546 4.37 30.24 14.75
C TYR A 546 3.39 29.22 15.35
N ARG A 547 2.18 29.13 14.80
CA ARG A 547 1.23 28.11 15.18
C ARG A 547 1.16 27.01 14.13
N THR A 548 0.69 25.84 14.51
CA THR A 548 0.43 24.75 13.59
C THR A 548 -0.64 23.80 14.12
N THR A 549 -1.41 23.21 13.22
CA THR A 549 -2.28 22.07 13.50
C THR A 549 -1.64 20.75 13.13
N ASP A 550 -0.46 20.79 12.49
CA ASP A 550 0.25 19.57 12.12
C ASP A 550 0.86 18.90 13.37
N VAL A 551 0.31 17.73 13.68
CA VAL A 551 0.72 16.92 14.84
C VAL A 551 2.11 16.29 14.68
N ARG A 552 2.62 16.19 13.45
CA ARG A 552 3.88 15.54 13.10
C ARG A 552 5.11 16.42 13.44
N ILE A 553 4.92 17.73 13.45
CA ILE A 553 6.02 18.69 13.70
C ILE A 553 6.53 18.51 15.14
N LYS A 554 7.83 18.28 15.28
CA LYS A 554 8.54 18.08 16.54
C LYS A 554 9.72 19.04 16.71
N VAL A 555 10.27 19.12 17.91
CA VAL A 555 11.51 19.86 18.15
C VAL A 555 12.65 19.24 17.34
N GLY A 556 13.46 20.09 16.70
CA GLY A 556 14.54 19.70 15.80
C GLY A 556 14.13 19.66 14.31
N ASP A 557 12.84 19.66 13.99
CA ASP A 557 12.39 19.66 12.59
C ASP A 557 12.71 20.99 11.90
N THR A 558 13.04 20.91 10.61
CA THR A 558 13.10 22.07 9.73
C THR A 558 11.73 22.26 9.08
N VAL A 559 11.20 23.48 9.21
CA VAL A 559 9.86 23.85 8.73
C VAL A 559 9.94 25.04 7.77
N ILE A 560 8.98 25.13 6.87
CA ILE A 560 8.77 26.28 6.01
C ILE A 560 7.78 27.22 6.68
N VAL A 561 8.19 28.46 6.88
CA VAL A 561 7.37 29.48 7.55
C VAL A 561 7.24 30.74 6.70
N PRO A 562 6.09 31.46 6.77
CA PRO A 562 5.88 32.70 6.05
C PRO A 562 6.53 33.87 6.81
N VAL A 563 7.45 34.59 6.18
CA VAL A 563 8.21 35.72 6.78
C VAL A 563 7.84 37.04 6.09
N GLY A 564 7.97 38.15 6.85
CA GLY A 564 7.71 39.49 6.33
C GLY A 564 6.22 39.77 6.03
N ASN A 565 5.93 40.97 5.53
CA ASN A 565 4.55 41.34 5.16
C ASN A 565 4.07 40.65 3.90
N ASP A 566 4.98 40.23 3.04
CA ASP A 566 4.69 39.60 1.75
C ASP A 566 4.59 38.06 1.88
N ASN A 567 4.73 37.51 3.11
CA ASN A 567 4.65 36.07 3.39
C ASN A 567 5.59 35.20 2.52
N TYR A 568 6.82 35.70 2.23
CA TYR A 568 7.77 34.85 1.52
C TYR A 568 8.19 33.64 2.39
N GLU A 569 8.34 32.50 1.76
CA GLU A 569 8.70 31.25 2.44
C GLU A 569 10.18 31.23 2.84
N LYS A 570 10.45 30.83 4.08
CA LYS A 570 11.82 30.66 4.57
C LYS A 570 11.89 29.43 5.48
N GLU A 571 13.02 28.73 5.40
CA GLU A 571 13.34 27.63 6.30
C GLU A 571 13.69 28.12 7.69
N ALA A 572 13.24 27.39 8.70
CA ALA A 572 13.57 27.63 10.10
C ALA A 572 13.53 26.30 10.89
N THR A 573 14.34 26.20 11.95
CA THR A 573 14.38 25.00 12.81
C THR A 573 13.46 25.19 14.02
N VAL A 574 12.67 24.18 14.35
CA VAL A 574 11.80 24.18 15.54
C VAL A 574 12.64 23.94 16.79
N ASN A 575 12.74 24.95 17.66
CA ASN A 575 13.52 24.88 18.91
C ASN A 575 12.66 24.57 20.14
N SER A 576 11.36 24.91 20.09
CA SER A 576 10.44 24.66 21.21
C SER A 576 9.02 24.45 20.70
N ILE A 577 8.25 23.69 21.48
CA ILE A 577 6.82 23.48 21.23
C ILE A 577 6.06 23.76 22.52
N GLU A 578 4.99 24.55 22.42
CA GLU A 578 4.08 24.86 23.51
C GLU A 578 2.65 24.52 23.09
N PHE A 579 1.87 23.91 24.00
CA PHE A 579 0.45 23.65 23.82
C PHE A 579 -0.32 24.56 24.78
N CYS A 580 -1.10 25.45 24.23
CA CYS A 580 -1.86 26.44 24.99
C CYS A 580 -3.35 26.28 24.68
N ARG A 581 -4.20 26.58 25.66
CA ARG A 581 -5.63 26.74 25.36
C ARG A 581 -5.84 27.98 24.50
N TRP A 582 -6.80 27.92 23.59
CA TRP A 582 -7.09 29.00 22.64
C TRP A 582 -7.41 30.35 23.35
N ASP A 583 -7.96 30.29 24.59
CA ASP A 583 -8.31 31.44 25.44
C ASP A 583 -7.13 31.96 26.27
N ASN A 584 -6.01 31.25 26.30
CA ASN A 584 -4.83 31.61 27.08
C ASN A 584 -3.53 31.35 26.28
N THR A 585 -3.42 32.02 25.14
CA THR A 585 -2.27 31.89 24.24
C THR A 585 -1.20 32.95 24.54
N PRO A 586 0.11 32.61 24.42
CA PRO A 586 1.20 33.56 24.66
C PRO A 586 1.22 34.71 23.65
N TYR A 587 0.63 34.49 22.48
CA TYR A 587 0.53 35.46 21.40
C TYR A 587 -0.90 35.45 20.81
N PRO A 588 -1.46 36.60 20.40
CA PRO A 588 -2.78 36.66 19.78
C PRO A 588 -2.86 35.79 18.55
N LEU A 589 -3.86 34.89 18.48
CA LEU A 589 -4.06 33.95 17.38
C LEU A 589 -4.09 34.64 16.01
N GLU A 590 -4.78 35.78 15.94
CA GLU A 590 -4.95 36.59 14.71
C GLU A 590 -3.64 37.22 14.21
N LYS A 591 -2.63 37.32 15.06
CA LYS A 591 -1.32 37.90 14.71
C LYS A 591 -0.23 36.86 14.55
N THR A 592 -0.50 35.61 14.92
CA THR A 592 0.48 34.52 14.81
C THR A 592 0.28 33.78 13.49
N LYS A 593 1.31 33.79 12.67
CA LYS A 593 1.32 33.08 11.38
C LYS A 593 1.40 31.57 11.60
N GLU A 594 0.92 30.81 10.61
CA GLU A 594 0.99 29.35 10.61
C GLU A 594 2.25 28.85 9.90
N ILE A 595 2.81 27.75 10.40
CA ILE A 595 3.80 26.98 9.68
C ILE A 595 3.13 26.44 8.40
N ILE A 596 3.80 26.60 7.28
CA ILE A 596 3.25 26.19 5.98
C ILE A 596 3.33 24.66 5.83
N ARG A 597 4.53 24.08 6.15
CA ARG A 597 4.80 22.64 6.04
C ARG A 597 6.14 22.28 6.66
N LEU A 598 6.44 21.01 6.79
CA LEU A 598 7.81 20.52 7.00
C LEU A 598 8.67 20.89 5.77
N ALA A 599 9.95 21.16 5.97
CA ALA A 599 10.85 21.57 4.87
C ALA A 599 11.05 20.46 3.85
N ASP A 600 10.95 19.22 4.28
CA ASP A 600 11.05 18.00 3.49
C ASP A 600 9.73 17.63 2.75
N GLU A 601 8.65 18.40 2.91
CA GLU A 601 7.41 18.23 2.17
C GLU A 601 7.36 19.12 0.94
N ASP A 602 7.17 18.54 -0.24
CA ASP A 602 7.03 19.27 -1.50
C ASP A 602 5.62 19.86 -1.67
N ASN A 603 5.54 21.08 -2.24
CA ASN A 603 4.29 21.80 -2.52
C ASN A 603 3.28 21.01 -3.40
N SER A 604 3.71 19.92 -4.06
CA SER A 604 2.85 19.12 -4.93
C SER A 604 1.85 18.22 -4.17
N GLN A 605 2.06 17.94 -2.88
CA GLN A 605 1.14 17.12 -2.07
C GLN A 605 0.00 17.92 -1.45
N ILE A 606 0.12 19.24 -1.33
CA ILE A 606 -0.91 20.09 -0.70
C ILE A 606 -2.18 20.21 -1.55
N ASN A 607 -2.13 19.96 -2.85
CA ASN A 607 -3.28 20.08 -3.74
C ASN A 607 -4.21 18.86 -3.78
N PHE A 608 -3.84 17.71 -3.19
CA PHE A 608 -4.71 16.53 -3.17
C PHE A 608 -5.57 16.38 -1.90
N LEU A 609 -5.25 17.09 -0.82
CA LEU A 609 -6.02 17.06 0.44
C LEU A 609 -6.94 18.27 0.66
N SER A 610 -6.98 19.26 -0.25
CA SER A 610 -7.55 20.57 0.07
C SER A 610 -8.96 20.86 -0.48
N HIS A 611 -9.68 19.92 -1.09
CA HIS A 611 -11.01 20.23 -1.63
C HIS A 611 -12.18 19.43 -1.03
N SER A 612 -11.96 18.34 -0.30
CA SER A 612 -13.04 17.63 0.43
C SER A 612 -13.14 18.03 1.90
N ASP A 613 -12.01 18.36 2.58
CA ASP A 613 -12.00 18.55 4.04
C ASP A 613 -12.20 20.02 4.50
N LYS A 614 -12.20 20.98 3.57
CA LYS A 614 -12.48 22.41 3.91
C LYS A 614 -13.96 22.74 4.10
N LYS A 615 -14.87 21.82 3.85
CA LYS A 615 -16.31 22.07 4.05
C LYS A 615 -16.83 21.70 5.44
N ASP A 616 -16.11 20.91 6.22
CA ASP A 616 -16.57 20.44 7.52
C ASP A 616 -15.88 21.09 8.74
N ILE A 617 -14.92 21.99 8.51
CA ILE A 617 -14.41 22.87 9.57
C ILE A 617 -15.03 24.26 9.39
N GLN A 618 -16.34 24.33 9.51
CA GLN A 618 -17.01 25.57 9.86
C GLN A 618 -16.78 25.78 11.36
N LEU A 619 -16.01 26.79 11.71
CA LEU A 619 -15.86 27.27 13.07
C LEU A 619 -17.27 27.40 13.68
N LEU A 620 -17.57 26.60 14.70
CA LEU A 620 -18.74 26.78 15.54
C LEU A 620 -18.69 28.23 16.03
N THR A 621 -19.71 28.97 15.78
CA THR A 621 -19.86 30.36 16.27
C THR A 621 -20.20 30.31 17.75
N ASP A 622 -19.96 31.39 18.48
CA ASP A 622 -20.27 31.54 19.92
C ASP A 622 -21.71 31.14 20.28
N LYS A 623 -22.60 31.03 19.29
CA LYS A 623 -23.99 30.63 19.45
C LYS A 623 -24.17 29.11 19.48
N ASP A 624 -23.28 28.38 18.84
CA ASP A 624 -23.33 26.91 18.78
C ASP A 624 -22.70 26.26 20.03
N ILE A 625 -21.91 27.04 20.81
CA ILE A 625 -21.28 26.62 22.05
C ILE A 625 -22.19 26.84 23.27
N ALA A 626 -23.12 27.77 23.20
CA ALA A 626 -24.07 28.08 24.28
C ALA A 626 -25.16 27.01 24.49
N ASP A 627 -25.37 26.12 23.49
CA ASP A 627 -26.37 25.05 23.57
C ASP A 627 -25.79 23.68 24.01
N ILE A 628 -24.49 23.63 24.42
CA ILE A 628 -23.81 22.40 24.89
C ILE A 628 -23.55 22.41 26.40
N GLU A 629 -23.86 23.49 27.13
CA GLU A 629 -23.83 23.48 28.60
C GLU A 629 -25.19 23.04 29.14
N ASP A 630 -25.21 21.89 29.79
CA ASP A 630 -26.29 21.19 30.49
C ASP A 630 -27.06 20.17 29.63
N ASP A 631 -26.58 18.90 29.67
CA ASP A 631 -27.33 17.73 30.10
C ASP A 631 -26.61 16.42 29.77
N ASP A 632 -26.55 15.57 30.82
CA ASP A 632 -26.43 14.11 30.78
C ASP A 632 -25.07 13.42 30.53
N TYR A 633 -24.26 13.41 31.57
CA TYR A 633 -23.43 12.23 31.90
C TYR A 633 -24.12 11.38 32.96
N GLU A 634 -25.12 10.58 32.59
CA GLU A 634 -25.53 9.42 33.37
C GLU A 634 -24.73 8.20 32.94
N ILE A 635 -23.83 7.79 33.80
CA ILE A 635 -23.13 6.49 33.73
C ILE A 635 -24.16 5.41 34.07
N ILE A 636 -24.67 4.70 33.08
CA ILE A 636 -25.44 3.48 33.30
C ILE A 636 -24.45 2.33 33.53
N VAL A 637 -24.19 2.07 34.81
CA VAL A 637 -23.60 0.79 35.23
C VAL A 637 -24.75 -0.24 35.26
N ASN A 638 -24.84 -1.08 34.25
CA ASN A 638 -25.66 -2.24 34.30
C ASN A 638 -24.86 -3.39 34.91
N LYS A 639 -25.23 -3.73 36.16
CA LYS A 639 -24.97 -5.04 36.80
C LYS A 639 -25.88 -6.07 36.13
N ASN A 640 -25.28 -7.06 35.45
CA ASN A 640 -25.59 -8.50 35.69
C ASN A 640 -24.57 -9.33 34.88
#